data_1766d3402adaaa15993d67386fe1c461
#
_entry.id   1766d3402adaaa15993d67386fe1c461
#
_cell.length_a   1.000
_cell.length_b   1.000
_cell.length_c   1.000
_cell.angle_alpha   90.00
_cell.angle_beta   90.00
_cell.angle_gamma   90.00
#
_symmetry.space_group_name_H-M   'P 1'
#
loop_
_entity.id
_entity.type
_entity.pdbx_description
1 polymer ?
#
loop_
_entity_poly.entity_id
_entity_poly.type
_entity_poly.pdbx_seq_one_letter_code
_entity_poly.pdbx_strand_id
1 'polypeptide(L)'
;MKFKEFDKPEYFVNRELSWIKFDDRVLSEARDKNLPLFERMKFLSITSSNLDEFYMVRVASLKDQVHAGYKKTDIAGMTAKEQLKAISRQTHDLVHVQYSTLNRSLVPALEKAGLHVIFEHEAFSEKQKEFVDQYFEDNVYPVLTPMAMDSSRPFPLIRNKTLNIGALLSKKDTKKGKEEIDFATVQVPSVLPRVVIIPSEKKGHTTVTLLEQIIERNIDKLFLSYDVICAHPYRIMRNADLPIDEDEAEDLLVEIQKQLKKRQWGEVIRLEVEDKMDPRLLDILKMEFQVHGDDIFFINGPLDLTMLMKVYGIDGYDQFKEPKYKPAAVPAFQNDKDIFQVIREGDVFLHHPYMSFDPVVNFVRQAAKDPDVLAIKQTLYRVSGNSPIIAALAQAAENGKQVSVLVELKARFDEENNIVWAKMLEKAGCHVIYGLVGLKTHSKITLVVRREENGIRRYVHLATGNYNDSTAKLYTDCGIFTCDERFGEDATAVFNMLSGYSEPKRWNRLIVAPIWMKDRFVKMIEREAEHAKRGEEAHIAAKMNSLCDPEIIAALYYASSCGVRIDLLIRGICCLKVGIPGISENIHVRSIVGNFLEHSRIFYFRNGGSDEIYMGSADWMPRNLDRRVEIVFPVEDERIKEEIMHVLDLEFRDNVKAHILQPSGLYEKQDKRGKTLINSQMEFCREATERARAAKKEKKEKKRVFVPAEPAEDIIK
;
A
#
# COMPACT_ATOMS: atom_id res chain seq x y z
N MET A 1 11.88 -12.95 -28.22
CA MET A 1 12.56 -12.29 -27.11
C MET A 1 14.05 -12.14 -27.48
N LYS A 2 14.59 -10.93 -27.34
CA LYS A 2 15.95 -10.58 -27.80
C LYS A 2 17.06 -11.18 -26.91
N PHE A 3 16.75 -11.42 -25.63
CA PHE A 3 17.71 -11.91 -24.62
C PHE A 3 17.44 -13.36 -24.18
N LYS A 4 17.18 -14.27 -25.11
CA LYS A 4 16.79 -15.67 -24.82
C LYS A 4 17.77 -16.44 -23.93
N GLU A 5 19.06 -16.15 -24.01
CA GLU A 5 20.10 -16.78 -23.20
C GLU A 5 20.02 -16.44 -21.71
N PHE A 6 19.40 -15.28 -21.39
CA PHE A 6 19.19 -14.79 -20.02
C PHE A 6 17.75 -15.06 -19.51
N ASP A 7 16.88 -15.63 -20.32
CA ASP A 7 15.48 -15.93 -20.01
C ASP A 7 15.31 -17.42 -19.66
N LYS A 8 16.07 -17.88 -18.67
CA LYS A 8 15.99 -19.26 -18.17
C LYS A 8 15.35 -19.27 -16.78
N PRO A 9 14.45 -20.25 -16.49
CA PRO A 9 13.76 -20.32 -15.20
C PRO A 9 14.67 -20.30 -13.97
N GLU A 10 15.88 -20.89 -14.06
CA GLU A 10 16.85 -20.90 -12.99
C GLU A 10 17.39 -19.52 -12.61
N TYR A 11 17.24 -18.51 -13.48
CA TYR A 11 17.67 -17.13 -13.25
C TYR A 11 16.62 -16.27 -12.56
N PHE A 12 15.41 -16.79 -12.38
CA PHE A 12 14.32 -16.04 -11.77
C PHE A 12 13.93 -16.59 -10.40
N VAL A 13 13.34 -15.72 -9.60
CA VAL A 13 12.67 -16.06 -8.34
C VAL A 13 11.17 -16.01 -8.59
N ASN A 14 10.43 -17.00 -8.06
CA ASN A 14 8.97 -16.95 -8.08
C ASN A 14 8.44 -15.69 -7.40
N ARG A 15 7.48 -15.06 -8.03
CA ARG A 15 6.91 -13.77 -7.62
C ARG A 15 6.27 -13.82 -6.23
N GLU A 16 5.51 -14.87 -5.94
CA GLU A 16 4.76 -15.00 -4.69
C GLU A 16 5.68 -15.31 -3.51
N LEU A 17 6.70 -16.16 -3.74
CA LEU A 17 7.72 -16.43 -2.72
C LEU A 17 8.58 -15.18 -2.43
N SER A 18 8.86 -14.38 -3.44
CA SER A 18 9.51 -13.07 -3.25
C SER A 18 8.65 -12.11 -2.43
N TRP A 19 7.32 -12.16 -2.60
CA TRP A 19 6.39 -11.37 -1.80
C TRP A 19 6.40 -11.79 -0.32
N ILE A 20 6.42 -13.09 -0.03
CA ILE A 20 6.51 -13.59 1.37
C ILE A 20 7.81 -13.08 2.03
N LYS A 21 8.93 -13.08 1.30
CA LYS A 21 10.19 -12.51 1.80
C LYS A 21 10.09 -10.99 2.04
N PHE A 22 9.26 -10.28 1.29
CA PHE A 22 8.97 -8.88 1.58
C PHE A 22 8.22 -8.73 2.90
N ASP A 23 7.18 -9.53 3.14
CA ASP A 23 6.42 -9.46 4.40
C ASP A 23 7.26 -9.89 5.61
N ASP A 24 8.21 -10.83 5.41
CA ASP A 24 9.20 -11.17 6.44
C ASP A 24 10.14 -9.99 6.77
N ARG A 25 10.54 -9.17 5.78
CA ARG A 25 11.28 -7.91 6.06
C ARG A 25 10.45 -6.93 6.88
N VAL A 26 9.15 -6.81 6.61
CA VAL A 26 8.23 -5.99 7.42
C VAL A 26 8.13 -6.56 8.84
N LEU A 27 8.03 -7.89 8.99
CA LEU A 27 8.02 -8.58 10.29
C LEU A 27 9.33 -8.37 11.06
N SER A 28 10.46 -8.24 10.36
CA SER A 28 11.76 -7.99 11.00
C SER A 28 11.78 -6.66 11.78
N GLU A 29 10.99 -5.67 11.38
CA GLU A 29 10.84 -4.42 12.13
C GLU A 29 10.08 -4.64 13.44
N ALA A 30 9.08 -5.51 13.49
CA ALA A 30 8.41 -5.90 14.73
C ALA A 30 9.36 -6.60 15.72
N ARG A 31 10.43 -7.22 15.22
CA ARG A 31 11.45 -7.93 16.00
C ARG A 31 12.65 -7.07 16.39
N ASP A 32 12.82 -5.90 15.78
CA ASP A 32 13.92 -4.99 16.08
C ASP A 32 13.69 -4.28 17.43
N LYS A 33 14.48 -4.68 18.44
CA LYS A 33 14.39 -4.11 19.80
C LYS A 33 14.85 -2.65 19.90
N ASN A 34 15.48 -2.11 18.87
CA ASN A 34 15.86 -0.69 18.82
C ASN A 34 14.69 0.22 18.45
N LEU A 35 13.59 -0.35 17.94
CA LEU A 35 12.38 0.41 17.67
C LEU A 35 11.53 0.57 18.94
N PRO A 36 10.82 1.71 19.09
CA PRO A 36 9.83 1.89 20.13
C PRO A 36 8.80 0.76 20.14
N LEU A 37 8.36 0.36 21.33
CA LEU A 37 7.54 -0.83 21.54
C LEU A 37 6.25 -0.82 20.71
N PHE A 38 5.57 0.34 20.64
CA PHE A 38 4.31 0.46 19.91
C PHE A 38 4.53 0.42 18.39
N GLU A 39 5.67 0.92 17.88
CA GLU A 39 6.01 0.78 16.47
C GLU A 39 6.23 -0.69 16.09
N ARG A 40 6.87 -1.46 16.95
CA ARG A 40 7.03 -2.91 16.74
C ARG A 40 5.67 -3.62 16.66
N MET A 41 4.75 -3.26 17.55
CA MET A 41 3.38 -3.78 17.55
C MET A 41 2.62 -3.38 16.26
N LYS A 42 2.78 -2.13 15.80
CA LYS A 42 2.22 -1.65 14.53
C LYS A 42 2.74 -2.48 13.34
N PHE A 43 4.03 -2.74 13.24
CA PHE A 43 4.59 -3.57 12.18
C PHE A 43 4.05 -5.00 12.21
N LEU A 44 3.85 -5.58 13.39
CA LEU A 44 3.23 -6.90 13.49
C LEU A 44 1.79 -6.90 12.97
N SER A 45 1.01 -5.87 13.27
CA SER A 45 -0.33 -5.68 12.72
C SER A 45 -0.33 -5.54 11.19
N ILE A 46 0.65 -4.79 10.64
CA ILE A 46 0.80 -4.60 9.19
C ILE A 46 1.07 -5.93 8.49
N THR A 47 1.95 -6.78 9.04
CA THR A 47 2.24 -8.10 8.42
C THR A 47 1.00 -9.00 8.37
N SER A 48 0.15 -8.95 9.40
CA SER A 48 -1.11 -9.69 9.41
C SER A 48 -2.06 -9.19 8.32
N SER A 49 -2.21 -7.89 8.19
CA SER A 49 -3.05 -7.28 7.15
C SER A 49 -2.53 -7.58 5.73
N ASN A 50 -1.22 -7.52 5.53
CA ASN A 50 -0.58 -7.84 4.26
C ASN A 50 -0.84 -9.31 3.87
N LEU A 51 -0.71 -10.23 4.82
CA LEU A 51 -0.94 -11.65 4.59
C LEU A 51 -2.41 -11.95 4.25
N ASP A 52 -3.37 -11.27 4.89
CA ASP A 52 -4.79 -11.35 4.53
C ASP A 52 -5.01 -10.99 3.06
N GLU A 53 -4.49 -9.85 2.61
CA GLU A 53 -4.63 -9.41 1.22
C GLU A 53 -3.94 -10.39 0.25
N PHE A 54 -2.77 -10.90 0.61
CA PHE A 54 -2.06 -11.88 -0.20
C PHE A 54 -2.89 -13.15 -0.42
N TYR A 55 -3.51 -13.68 0.64
CA TYR A 55 -4.38 -14.85 0.53
C TYR A 55 -5.61 -14.56 -0.34
N MET A 56 -6.37 -13.51 -0.01
CA MET A 56 -7.62 -13.18 -0.71
C MET A 56 -7.45 -12.92 -2.21
N VAL A 57 -6.23 -12.57 -2.63
CA VAL A 57 -5.96 -12.17 -4.02
C VAL A 57 -5.05 -13.14 -4.72
N ARG A 58 -3.86 -13.41 -4.17
CA ARG A 58 -2.81 -14.16 -4.88
C ARG A 58 -2.96 -15.66 -4.73
N VAL A 59 -3.15 -16.11 -3.49
CA VAL A 59 -3.42 -17.53 -3.23
C VAL A 59 -4.74 -17.95 -3.88
N ALA A 60 -5.76 -17.11 -3.78
CA ALA A 60 -7.04 -17.30 -4.46
C ALA A 60 -6.86 -17.50 -5.97
N SER A 61 -6.18 -16.59 -6.66
CA SER A 61 -5.91 -16.69 -8.10
C SER A 61 -5.13 -17.96 -8.49
N LEU A 62 -4.19 -18.40 -7.65
CA LEU A 62 -3.48 -19.68 -7.90
C LEU A 62 -4.39 -20.90 -7.71
N LYS A 63 -5.29 -20.89 -6.73
CA LYS A 63 -6.29 -21.96 -6.55
C LYS A 63 -7.23 -22.03 -7.76
N ASP A 64 -7.71 -20.88 -8.26
CA ASP A 64 -8.52 -20.82 -9.47
C ASP A 64 -7.79 -21.45 -10.68
N GLN A 65 -6.49 -21.17 -10.83
CA GLN A 65 -5.67 -21.78 -11.89
C GLN A 65 -5.58 -23.31 -11.74
N VAL A 66 -5.42 -23.82 -10.51
CA VAL A 66 -5.41 -25.27 -10.25
C VAL A 66 -6.75 -25.89 -10.58
N HIS A 67 -7.87 -25.27 -10.16
CA HIS A 67 -9.23 -25.74 -10.46
C HIS A 67 -9.52 -25.74 -11.97
N ALA A 68 -9.02 -24.73 -12.69
CA ALA A 68 -9.11 -24.65 -14.15
C ALA A 68 -8.17 -25.62 -14.89
N GLY A 69 -7.36 -26.41 -14.18
CA GLY A 69 -6.42 -27.35 -14.80
C GLY A 69 -5.26 -26.69 -15.54
N TYR A 70 -4.92 -25.44 -15.22
CA TYR A 70 -3.86 -24.68 -15.86
C TYR A 70 -2.47 -25.26 -15.55
N LYS A 71 -1.72 -25.62 -16.61
CA LYS A 71 -0.44 -26.34 -16.48
C LYS A 71 0.81 -25.51 -16.81
N LYS A 72 0.64 -24.27 -17.32
CA LYS A 72 1.80 -23.45 -17.63
C LYS A 72 2.54 -23.05 -16.35
N THR A 73 3.85 -23.01 -16.43
CA THR A 73 4.72 -22.57 -15.37
C THR A 73 4.86 -21.03 -15.36
N ASP A 74 5.22 -20.50 -14.21
CA ASP A 74 5.65 -19.10 -14.09
C ASP A 74 7.09 -18.89 -14.63
N ILE A 75 7.62 -17.68 -14.49
CA ILE A 75 8.96 -17.33 -14.96
C ILE A 75 10.08 -18.11 -14.25
N ALA A 76 9.84 -18.62 -13.03
CA ALA A 76 10.77 -19.45 -12.25
C ALA A 76 10.56 -20.95 -12.50
N GLY A 77 9.71 -21.33 -13.46
CA GLY A 77 9.46 -22.72 -13.82
C GLY A 77 8.51 -23.48 -12.92
N MET A 78 7.76 -22.81 -12.03
CA MET A 78 6.84 -23.45 -11.09
C MET A 78 5.38 -23.46 -11.62
N THR A 79 4.72 -24.60 -11.55
CA THR A 79 3.28 -24.73 -11.76
C THR A 79 2.49 -24.08 -10.61
N ALA A 80 1.22 -23.74 -10.83
CA ALA A 80 0.36 -23.17 -9.77
C ALA A 80 0.28 -24.09 -8.52
N LYS A 81 0.24 -25.40 -8.70
CA LYS A 81 0.23 -26.38 -7.61
C LYS A 81 1.53 -26.37 -6.80
N GLU A 82 2.68 -26.31 -7.46
CA GLU A 82 3.99 -26.20 -6.79
C GLU A 82 4.15 -24.88 -6.04
N GLN A 83 3.65 -23.80 -6.63
CA GLN A 83 3.62 -22.48 -5.97
C GLN A 83 2.77 -22.55 -4.70
N LEU A 84 1.55 -23.07 -4.74
CA LEU A 84 0.67 -23.19 -3.56
C LEU A 84 1.33 -23.98 -2.43
N LYS A 85 1.98 -25.11 -2.76
CA LYS A 85 2.68 -25.93 -1.76
C LYS A 85 3.84 -25.16 -1.10
N ALA A 86 4.62 -24.42 -1.89
CA ALA A 86 5.73 -23.62 -1.38
C ALA A 86 5.24 -22.43 -0.56
N ILE A 87 4.15 -21.78 -1.00
CA ILE A 87 3.49 -20.67 -0.28
C ILE A 87 2.98 -21.14 1.07
N SER A 88 2.22 -22.26 1.11
CA SER A 88 1.67 -22.81 2.35
C SER A 88 2.79 -23.01 3.39
N ARG A 89 3.88 -23.68 3.02
CA ARG A 89 5.02 -23.90 3.92
C ARG A 89 5.57 -22.58 4.46
N GLN A 90 5.90 -21.62 3.59
CA GLN A 90 6.53 -20.36 4.00
C GLN A 90 5.59 -19.46 4.79
N THR A 91 4.29 -19.49 4.51
CA THR A 91 3.31 -18.67 5.26
C THR A 91 3.01 -19.27 6.63
N HIS A 92 3.01 -20.60 6.80
CA HIS A 92 2.95 -21.21 8.12
C HIS A 92 4.16 -20.84 8.98
N ASP A 93 5.36 -20.88 8.41
CA ASP A 93 6.59 -20.41 9.08
C ASP A 93 6.48 -18.93 9.48
N LEU A 94 6.01 -18.07 8.57
CA LEU A 94 5.82 -16.64 8.81
C LEU A 94 4.83 -16.39 9.96
N VAL A 95 3.67 -17.05 9.95
CA VAL A 95 2.65 -16.95 11.02
C VAL A 95 3.20 -17.43 12.36
N HIS A 96 3.95 -18.54 12.37
CA HIS A 96 4.62 -18.99 13.58
C HIS A 96 5.56 -17.92 14.15
N VAL A 97 6.33 -17.23 13.31
CA VAL A 97 7.21 -16.14 13.73
C VAL A 97 6.40 -14.92 14.21
N GLN A 98 5.28 -14.58 13.57
CA GLN A 98 4.39 -13.51 14.03
C GLN A 98 3.93 -13.75 15.47
N TYR A 99 3.36 -14.94 15.76
CA TYR A 99 2.83 -15.24 17.09
C TYR A 99 3.94 -15.49 18.13
N SER A 100 5.07 -16.05 17.73
CA SER A 100 6.25 -16.10 18.60
C SER A 100 6.75 -14.70 18.98
N THR A 101 6.71 -13.75 18.04
CA THR A 101 7.08 -12.34 18.31
C THR A 101 6.08 -11.69 19.25
N LEU A 102 4.78 -11.90 19.05
CA LEU A 102 3.74 -11.42 19.96
C LEU A 102 3.95 -11.97 21.38
N ASN A 103 3.93 -13.29 21.51
CA ASN A 103 3.83 -13.95 22.82
C ASN A 103 5.13 -13.83 23.63
N ARG A 104 6.31 -13.99 22.99
CA ARG A 104 7.61 -14.04 23.69
C ARG A 104 8.31 -12.69 23.78
N SER A 105 7.93 -11.71 22.99
CA SER A 105 8.62 -10.42 22.94
C SER A 105 7.73 -9.23 23.21
N LEU A 106 6.60 -9.09 22.53
CA LEU A 106 5.77 -7.90 22.64
C LEU A 106 4.91 -7.91 23.90
N VAL A 107 4.19 -8.99 24.18
CA VAL A 107 3.31 -9.08 25.37
C VAL A 107 4.09 -8.85 26.67
N PRO A 108 5.23 -9.51 26.94
CA PRO A 108 6.02 -9.23 28.14
C PRO A 108 6.57 -7.80 28.20
N ALA A 109 6.85 -7.17 27.05
CA ALA A 109 7.32 -5.80 27.01
C ALA A 109 6.19 -4.79 27.26
N LEU A 110 4.97 -5.07 26.75
CA LEU A 110 3.77 -4.27 27.03
C LEU A 110 3.42 -4.30 28.52
N GLU A 111 3.49 -5.47 29.14
CA GLU A 111 3.26 -5.60 30.57
C GLU A 111 4.25 -4.77 31.41
N LYS A 112 5.54 -4.80 31.07
CA LYS A 112 6.55 -3.94 31.68
C LYS A 112 6.31 -2.45 31.46
N ALA A 113 5.68 -2.09 30.34
CA ALA A 113 5.32 -0.72 30.02
C ALA A 113 4.02 -0.26 30.71
N GLY A 114 3.37 -1.14 31.49
CA GLY A 114 2.13 -0.84 32.21
C GLY A 114 0.86 -1.09 31.40
N LEU A 115 0.95 -1.77 30.25
CA LEU A 115 -0.21 -2.21 29.47
C LEU A 115 -0.34 -3.73 29.54
N HIS A 116 -1.32 -4.19 30.27
CA HIS A 116 -1.62 -5.60 30.43
C HIS A 116 -2.70 -6.05 29.46
N VAL A 117 -2.40 -7.06 28.62
CA VAL A 117 -3.34 -7.58 27.64
C VAL A 117 -3.71 -9.01 28.03
N ILE A 118 -5.00 -9.26 28.27
CA ILE A 118 -5.51 -10.58 28.63
C ILE A 118 -6.17 -11.21 27.40
N PHE A 119 -5.59 -12.31 26.91
CA PHE A 119 -6.06 -13.04 25.74
C PHE A 119 -6.89 -14.29 26.07
N GLU A 120 -6.99 -14.66 27.35
CA GLU A 120 -7.74 -15.82 27.83
C GLU A 120 -8.64 -15.40 29.00
N HIS A 121 -9.94 -15.64 28.86
CA HIS A 121 -10.93 -15.19 29.86
C HIS A 121 -10.81 -15.92 31.20
N GLU A 122 -10.15 -17.08 31.24
CA GLU A 122 -9.85 -17.81 32.49
C GLU A 122 -8.87 -17.05 33.37
N ALA A 123 -8.06 -16.17 32.80
CA ALA A 123 -7.08 -15.36 33.51
C ALA A 123 -7.69 -14.11 34.18
N PHE A 124 -8.98 -13.84 34.01
CA PHE A 124 -9.64 -12.69 34.66
C PHE A 124 -9.70 -12.86 36.19
N SER A 125 -9.36 -11.79 36.91
CA SER A 125 -9.63 -11.70 38.33
C SER A 125 -11.14 -11.59 38.61
N GLU A 126 -11.58 -11.83 39.85
CA GLU A 126 -13.00 -11.75 40.18
C GLU A 126 -13.61 -10.38 39.85
N LYS A 127 -12.90 -9.30 40.13
CA LYS A 127 -13.34 -7.94 39.78
C LYS A 127 -13.45 -7.72 38.25
N GLN A 128 -12.55 -8.33 37.48
CA GLN A 128 -12.61 -8.28 36.05
C GLN A 128 -13.74 -9.12 35.49
N LYS A 129 -13.99 -10.28 36.09
CA LYS A 129 -15.14 -11.14 35.75
C LYS A 129 -16.46 -10.40 35.94
N GLU A 130 -16.66 -9.78 37.11
CA GLU A 130 -17.86 -8.99 37.39
C GLU A 130 -18.06 -7.86 36.35
N PHE A 131 -17.00 -7.15 36.02
CA PHE A 131 -17.05 -6.09 35.01
C PHE A 131 -17.39 -6.62 33.62
N VAL A 132 -16.71 -7.68 33.15
CA VAL A 132 -16.95 -8.24 31.81
C VAL A 132 -18.31 -8.88 31.68
N ASP A 133 -18.83 -9.52 32.76
CA ASP A 133 -20.16 -10.11 32.76
C ASP A 133 -21.24 -9.02 32.66
N GLN A 134 -21.07 -7.91 33.39
CA GLN A 134 -21.96 -6.76 33.28
C GLN A 134 -21.84 -6.07 31.92
N TYR A 135 -20.60 -5.89 31.43
CA TYR A 135 -20.37 -5.31 30.08
C TYR A 135 -21.01 -6.16 28.98
N PHE A 136 -20.96 -7.49 29.12
CA PHE A 136 -21.61 -8.41 28.20
C PHE A 136 -23.12 -8.18 28.18
N GLU A 137 -23.77 -8.13 29.31
CA GLU A 137 -25.23 -7.94 29.42
C GLU A 137 -25.70 -6.60 28.87
N ASP A 138 -24.98 -5.52 29.18
CA ASP A 138 -25.39 -4.16 28.84
C ASP A 138 -25.08 -3.79 27.38
N ASN A 139 -23.94 -4.28 26.84
CA ASN A 139 -23.43 -3.77 25.56
C ASN A 139 -23.30 -4.84 24.48
N VAL A 140 -23.04 -6.10 24.83
CA VAL A 140 -22.69 -7.13 23.87
C VAL A 140 -23.88 -8.03 23.54
N TYR A 141 -24.55 -8.57 24.56
CA TYR A 141 -25.69 -9.47 24.40
C TYR A 141 -26.79 -8.94 23.48
N PRO A 142 -27.23 -7.67 23.59
CA PRO A 142 -28.29 -7.13 22.73
C PRO A 142 -27.93 -7.06 21.22
N VAL A 143 -26.63 -7.12 20.90
CA VAL A 143 -26.11 -7.01 19.52
C VAL A 143 -25.86 -8.38 18.90
N LEU A 144 -25.75 -9.44 19.72
CA LEU A 144 -25.42 -10.78 19.24
C LEU A 144 -26.62 -11.48 18.63
N THR A 145 -26.35 -12.24 17.56
CA THR A 145 -27.32 -13.13 16.92
C THR A 145 -26.68 -14.50 16.76
N PRO A 146 -26.91 -15.44 17.70
CA PRO A 146 -26.43 -16.81 17.55
C PRO A 146 -27.19 -17.52 16.44
N MET A 147 -26.49 -18.36 15.68
CA MET A 147 -27.02 -19.15 14.59
C MET A 147 -26.70 -20.62 14.85
N ALA A 148 -27.72 -21.47 14.88
CA ALA A 148 -27.56 -22.92 15.05
C ALA A 148 -27.77 -23.64 13.71
N MET A 149 -27.07 -24.76 13.53
CA MET A 149 -27.24 -25.70 12.42
C MET A 149 -28.04 -26.90 12.92
N ASP A 150 -29.10 -27.25 12.23
CA ASP A 150 -29.88 -28.48 12.45
C ASP A 150 -30.42 -29.02 11.10
N SER A 151 -31.20 -30.08 11.13
CA SER A 151 -31.79 -30.69 9.94
C SER A 151 -32.65 -29.73 9.10
N SER A 152 -33.14 -28.64 9.67
CA SER A 152 -33.98 -27.63 9.02
C SER A 152 -33.22 -26.32 8.70
N ARG A 153 -32.04 -26.16 9.25
CA ARG A 153 -31.21 -24.94 9.13
C ARG A 153 -29.83 -25.33 8.62
N PRO A 154 -29.50 -24.97 7.38
CA PRO A 154 -28.17 -25.22 6.81
C PRO A 154 -27.10 -24.40 7.58
N PHE A 155 -25.84 -24.77 7.36
CA PHE A 155 -24.71 -24.03 7.90
C PHE A 155 -24.81 -22.53 7.53
N PRO A 156 -24.64 -21.61 8.50
CA PRO A 156 -24.80 -20.17 8.27
C PRO A 156 -23.74 -19.62 7.33
N LEU A 157 -24.14 -18.64 6.53
CA LEU A 157 -23.22 -17.95 5.64
C LEU A 157 -22.27 -17.05 6.41
N ILE A 158 -21.03 -17.48 6.56
CA ILE A 158 -19.96 -16.72 7.23
C ILE A 158 -19.31 -15.77 6.22
N ARG A 159 -19.26 -14.49 6.57
CA ARG A 159 -18.69 -13.45 5.73
C ARG A 159 -17.17 -13.50 5.73
N ASN A 160 -16.56 -12.99 4.65
CA ASN A 160 -15.11 -12.89 4.52
C ASN A 160 -14.50 -12.03 5.66
N LYS A 161 -13.43 -12.53 6.27
CA LYS A 161 -12.64 -11.88 7.34
C LYS A 161 -13.38 -11.65 8.66
N THR A 162 -14.61 -12.10 8.83
CA THR A 162 -15.30 -11.99 10.12
C THR A 162 -14.72 -12.97 11.13
N LEU A 163 -14.58 -12.48 12.37
CA LEU A 163 -14.25 -13.32 13.52
C LEU A 163 -15.56 -13.88 14.07
N ASN A 164 -15.58 -15.18 14.32
CA ASN A 164 -16.75 -15.90 14.82
C ASN A 164 -16.34 -16.82 15.96
N ILE A 165 -17.28 -17.15 16.83
CA ILE A 165 -17.13 -18.18 17.85
C ILE A 165 -18.03 -19.34 17.45
N GLY A 166 -17.44 -20.51 17.23
CA GLY A 166 -18.15 -21.76 17.04
C GLY A 166 -18.33 -22.48 18.38
N ALA A 167 -19.50 -23.05 18.62
CA ALA A 167 -19.83 -23.81 19.82
C ALA A 167 -20.43 -25.17 19.48
N LEU A 168 -20.08 -26.17 20.27
CA LEU A 168 -20.76 -27.45 20.29
C LEU A 168 -21.72 -27.48 21.49
N LEU A 169 -22.95 -27.85 21.21
CA LEU A 169 -24.06 -27.84 22.14
C LEU A 169 -24.62 -29.24 22.35
N SER A 170 -24.99 -29.61 23.58
CA SER A 170 -25.78 -30.80 23.84
C SER A 170 -27.12 -30.45 24.47
N LYS A 171 -28.16 -31.22 24.18
CA LYS A 171 -29.48 -31.00 24.76
C LYS A 171 -29.53 -31.48 26.20
N LYS A 172 -30.00 -30.64 27.14
CA LYS A 172 -30.16 -30.95 28.58
C LYS A 172 -31.15 -32.04 28.90
N ASP A 173 -32.00 -32.51 27.98
CA ASP A 173 -33.07 -33.46 28.23
C ASP A 173 -33.11 -34.57 27.15
N THR A 174 -32.23 -35.55 27.27
CA THR A 174 -32.28 -36.72 26.40
C THR A 174 -32.89 -37.92 27.11
N LYS A 175 -34.20 -38.08 26.99
CA LYS A 175 -34.92 -39.35 27.40
C LYS A 175 -34.48 -40.59 26.60
N LYS A 176 -33.49 -40.50 25.68
CA LYS A 176 -33.09 -41.56 24.75
C LYS A 176 -31.55 -41.79 24.67
N GLY A 177 -30.78 -41.65 25.69
CA GLY A 177 -29.43 -42.24 25.78
C GLY A 177 -28.43 -42.00 24.62
N LYS A 178 -28.71 -41.15 23.64
CA LYS A 178 -27.79 -40.66 22.63
C LYS A 178 -27.62 -39.14 22.82
N GLU A 179 -26.44 -38.72 23.11
CA GLU A 179 -26.05 -37.34 23.14
C GLU A 179 -26.10 -36.79 21.69
N GLU A 180 -27.04 -35.90 21.44
CA GLU A 180 -27.17 -35.23 20.14
C GLU A 180 -26.35 -33.93 20.26
N ILE A 181 -25.27 -33.83 19.46
CA ILE A 181 -24.37 -32.68 19.45
C ILE A 181 -24.78 -31.79 18.29
N ASP A 182 -25.19 -30.58 18.61
CA ASP A 182 -25.53 -29.51 17.66
C ASP A 182 -24.37 -28.52 17.51
N PHE A 183 -24.20 -27.96 16.31
CA PHE A 183 -23.29 -26.87 16.04
C PHE A 183 -24.03 -25.53 16.09
N ALA A 184 -23.42 -24.54 16.75
CA ALA A 184 -23.86 -23.15 16.70
C ALA A 184 -22.66 -22.22 16.49
N THR A 185 -22.93 -21.05 15.96
CA THR A 185 -21.92 -20.01 15.81
C THR A 185 -22.50 -18.64 16.08
N VAL A 186 -21.66 -17.73 16.58
CA VAL A 186 -21.99 -16.33 16.76
C VAL A 186 -20.86 -15.46 16.21
N GLN A 187 -21.22 -14.46 15.40
CA GLN A 187 -20.24 -13.51 14.89
C GLN A 187 -19.83 -12.51 15.99
N VAL A 188 -18.54 -12.28 16.14
CA VAL A 188 -18.03 -11.17 16.96
C VAL A 188 -18.38 -9.86 16.24
N PRO A 189 -19.21 -8.97 16.84
CA PRO A 189 -19.76 -7.82 16.15
C PRO A 189 -18.73 -6.72 15.93
N SER A 190 -18.48 -6.37 14.67
CA SER A 190 -17.52 -5.33 14.29
C SER A 190 -17.99 -3.90 14.60
N VAL A 191 -19.26 -3.72 14.96
CA VAL A 191 -19.82 -2.43 15.40
C VAL A 191 -19.41 -2.07 16.84
N LEU A 192 -18.99 -3.05 17.63
CA LEU A 192 -18.44 -2.86 18.97
C LEU A 192 -16.90 -2.78 18.95
N PRO A 193 -16.28 -2.09 19.92
CA PRO A 193 -14.84 -2.09 20.07
C PRO A 193 -14.32 -3.51 20.34
N ARG A 194 -13.40 -4.02 19.53
CA ARG A 194 -12.80 -5.34 19.74
C ARG A 194 -11.83 -5.35 20.95
N VAL A 195 -11.12 -4.23 21.19
CA VAL A 195 -10.23 -4.05 22.35
C VAL A 195 -11.03 -3.30 23.42
N VAL A 196 -11.25 -3.95 24.55
CA VAL A 196 -12.06 -3.43 25.66
C VAL A 196 -11.15 -3.17 26.86
N ILE A 197 -11.20 -1.94 27.39
CA ILE A 197 -10.48 -1.57 28.62
C ILE A 197 -11.28 -2.12 29.81
N ILE A 198 -10.62 -2.87 30.66
CA ILE A 198 -11.21 -3.49 31.87
C ILE A 198 -10.48 -3.02 33.12
N PRO A 199 -11.05 -3.20 34.33
CA PRO A 199 -10.42 -2.81 35.60
C PRO A 199 -9.00 -3.39 35.73
N SER A 200 -8.04 -2.53 36.08
CA SER A 200 -6.66 -2.95 36.31
C SER A 200 -6.46 -3.28 37.83
N GLU A 201 -5.72 -4.35 38.07
CA GLU A 201 -5.29 -4.75 39.41
C GLU A 201 -4.18 -3.85 39.98
N LYS A 202 -3.42 -3.20 39.09
CA LYS A 202 -2.29 -2.34 39.46
C LYS A 202 -2.62 -0.87 39.18
N LYS A 203 -2.42 -0.02 40.15
CA LYS A 203 -2.63 1.43 40.03
C LYS A 203 -1.66 2.00 38.97
N GLY A 204 -2.19 2.81 38.06
CA GLY A 204 -1.41 3.43 36.99
C GLY A 204 -1.13 2.51 35.80
N HIS A 205 -1.67 1.29 35.79
CA HIS A 205 -1.63 0.39 34.63
C HIS A 205 -2.97 0.40 33.89
N THR A 206 -2.92 0.14 32.59
CA THR A 206 -4.11 -0.12 31.76
C THR A 206 -4.20 -1.62 31.52
N THR A 207 -5.38 -2.19 31.73
CA THR A 207 -5.65 -3.59 31.36
C THR A 207 -6.70 -3.63 30.26
N VAL A 208 -6.45 -4.45 29.24
CA VAL A 208 -7.38 -4.63 28.12
C VAL A 208 -7.60 -6.11 27.85
N THR A 209 -8.79 -6.41 27.34
CA THR A 209 -9.11 -7.73 26.79
C THR A 209 -9.77 -7.60 25.41
N LEU A 210 -10.04 -8.72 24.79
CA LEU A 210 -10.68 -8.77 23.47
C LEU A 210 -12.17 -9.12 23.61
N LEU A 211 -12.97 -8.60 22.70
CA LEU A 211 -14.42 -8.79 22.70
C LEU A 211 -14.82 -10.27 22.61
N GLU A 212 -14.06 -11.05 21.82
CA GLU A 212 -14.25 -12.50 21.73
C GLU A 212 -14.09 -13.20 23.08
N GLN A 213 -13.17 -12.77 23.93
CA GLN A 213 -12.97 -13.34 25.25
C GLN A 213 -14.15 -13.05 26.20
N ILE A 214 -14.77 -11.89 26.05
CA ILE A 214 -15.99 -11.51 26.78
C ILE A 214 -17.18 -12.38 26.32
N ILE A 215 -17.27 -12.67 25.02
CA ILE A 215 -18.34 -13.50 24.47
C ILE A 215 -18.15 -14.97 24.86
N GLU A 216 -16.93 -15.51 24.71
CA GLU A 216 -16.61 -16.90 25.08
C GLU A 216 -16.94 -17.17 26.55
N ARG A 217 -16.55 -16.28 27.44
CA ARG A 217 -16.85 -16.37 28.88
C ARG A 217 -18.35 -16.45 29.18
N ASN A 218 -19.19 -15.79 28.39
CA ASN A 218 -20.63 -15.70 28.61
C ASN A 218 -21.44 -16.47 27.54
N ILE A 219 -20.79 -17.40 26.83
CA ILE A 219 -21.39 -18.09 25.69
C ILE A 219 -22.62 -18.93 26.09
N ASP A 220 -22.65 -19.47 27.28
CA ASP A 220 -23.74 -20.23 27.86
C ASP A 220 -25.03 -19.40 27.99
N LYS A 221 -24.93 -18.11 28.19
CA LYS A 221 -26.08 -17.20 28.26
C LYS A 221 -26.80 -17.02 26.92
N LEU A 222 -26.13 -17.37 25.81
CA LEU A 222 -26.76 -17.36 24.49
C LEU A 222 -27.56 -18.63 24.18
N PHE A 223 -27.29 -19.75 24.90
CA PHE A 223 -27.85 -21.07 24.60
C PHE A 223 -28.53 -21.68 25.84
N LEU A 224 -29.49 -20.96 26.43
CA LEU A 224 -30.11 -21.26 27.75
C LEU A 224 -30.68 -22.68 27.91
N SER A 225 -31.07 -23.36 26.82
CA SER A 225 -31.64 -24.71 26.86
C SER A 225 -30.65 -25.82 26.52
N TYR A 226 -29.39 -25.47 26.36
CA TYR A 226 -28.30 -26.37 25.98
C TYR A 226 -27.16 -26.31 26.99
N ASP A 227 -26.39 -27.39 27.08
CA ASP A 227 -25.07 -27.38 27.73
C ASP A 227 -24.01 -27.11 26.63
N VAL A 228 -23.18 -26.08 26.84
CA VAL A 228 -22.08 -25.77 25.94
C VAL A 228 -20.92 -26.73 26.22
N ILE A 229 -20.58 -27.58 25.26
CA ILE A 229 -19.48 -28.54 25.38
C ILE A 229 -18.15 -27.85 25.21
N CYS A 230 -18.04 -27.02 24.20
CA CYS A 230 -16.87 -26.17 23.93
C CYS A 230 -17.28 -24.95 23.09
N ALA A 231 -16.47 -23.90 23.16
CA ALA A 231 -16.58 -22.71 22.32
C ALA A 231 -15.18 -22.24 21.94
N HIS A 232 -14.96 -21.96 20.65
CA HIS A 232 -13.66 -21.50 20.15
C HIS A 232 -13.82 -20.48 19.03
N PRO A 233 -12.98 -19.44 18.97
CA PRO A 233 -12.96 -18.51 17.86
C PRO A 233 -12.41 -19.16 16.59
N TYR A 234 -12.98 -18.76 15.46
CA TYR A 234 -12.48 -19.09 14.14
C TYR A 234 -12.65 -17.91 13.18
N ARG A 235 -11.84 -17.90 12.13
CA ARG A 235 -11.86 -16.87 11.09
C ARG A 235 -11.60 -17.49 9.74
N ILE A 236 -12.33 -17.04 8.72
CA ILE A 236 -12.13 -17.49 7.34
C ILE A 236 -11.72 -16.36 6.43
N MET A 237 -10.97 -16.68 5.38
CA MET A 237 -10.72 -15.82 4.24
C MET A 237 -11.28 -16.44 2.98
N ARG A 238 -11.96 -15.60 2.19
CA ARG A 238 -12.58 -16.00 0.95
C ARG A 238 -11.86 -15.41 -0.26
N ASN A 239 -11.97 -16.07 -1.39
CA ASN A 239 -11.52 -15.52 -2.67
C ASN A 239 -12.22 -14.18 -2.94
N ALA A 240 -11.43 -13.10 -2.99
CA ALA A 240 -11.89 -11.75 -3.30
C ALA A 240 -11.39 -11.26 -4.68
N ASP A 241 -10.73 -12.10 -5.45
CA ASP A 241 -10.20 -11.79 -6.79
C ASP A 241 -11.19 -12.26 -7.87
N LEU A 242 -12.41 -11.71 -7.84
CA LEU A 242 -13.42 -12.04 -8.85
C LEU A 242 -13.14 -11.24 -10.13
N PRO A 243 -13.07 -11.92 -11.29
CA PRO A 243 -12.92 -11.26 -12.58
C PRO A 243 -14.18 -10.45 -12.90
N ILE A 244 -13.99 -9.26 -13.49
CA ILE A 244 -15.05 -8.44 -14.05
C ILE A 244 -15.00 -8.66 -15.56
N ASP A 245 -16.08 -9.13 -16.14
CA ASP A 245 -16.24 -9.16 -17.59
C ASP A 245 -16.63 -7.77 -18.07
N GLU A 246 -15.66 -7.08 -18.67
CA GLU A 246 -15.83 -5.70 -19.15
C GLU A 246 -16.43 -5.67 -20.56
N ASP A 247 -16.21 -6.71 -21.34
CA ASP A 247 -16.63 -6.76 -22.74
C ASP A 247 -18.13 -7.00 -22.89
N GLU A 248 -18.75 -7.67 -21.89
CA GLU A 248 -20.20 -7.93 -21.84
C GLU A 248 -20.97 -6.90 -20.99
N ALA A 249 -20.29 -5.97 -20.31
CA ALA A 249 -20.92 -5.01 -19.42
C ALA A 249 -21.51 -3.81 -20.18
N GLU A 250 -22.83 -3.70 -20.23
CA GLU A 250 -23.52 -2.52 -20.74
C GLU A 250 -23.24 -1.28 -19.86
N ASP A 251 -23.07 -1.46 -18.55
CA ASP A 251 -22.71 -0.43 -17.57
C ASP A 251 -21.66 -1.00 -16.59
N LEU A 252 -20.43 -0.56 -16.75
CA LEU A 252 -19.29 -0.99 -15.94
C LEU A 252 -19.50 -0.71 -14.44
N LEU A 253 -20.12 0.41 -14.10
CA LEU A 253 -20.38 0.80 -12.71
C LEU A 253 -21.38 -0.19 -12.03
N VAL A 254 -22.44 -0.54 -12.73
CA VAL A 254 -23.44 -1.52 -12.24
C VAL A 254 -22.80 -2.90 -12.10
N GLU A 255 -21.96 -3.32 -13.06
CA GLU A 255 -21.32 -4.62 -12.99
C GLU A 255 -20.32 -4.70 -11.84
N ILE A 256 -19.52 -3.66 -11.61
CA ILE A 256 -18.64 -3.59 -10.44
C ILE A 256 -19.44 -3.72 -9.13
N GLN A 257 -20.58 -3.04 -9.01
CA GLN A 257 -21.43 -3.13 -7.82
C GLN A 257 -21.97 -4.55 -7.59
N LYS A 258 -22.33 -5.29 -8.65
CA LYS A 258 -22.75 -6.69 -8.55
C LYS A 258 -21.59 -7.58 -8.07
N GLN A 259 -20.40 -7.41 -8.64
CA GLN A 259 -19.23 -8.19 -8.29
C GLN A 259 -18.76 -7.93 -6.85
N LEU A 260 -18.83 -6.68 -6.36
CA LEU A 260 -18.53 -6.35 -4.97
C LEU A 260 -19.39 -7.13 -3.98
N LYS A 261 -20.69 -7.33 -4.28
CA LYS A 261 -21.58 -8.16 -3.47
C LYS A 261 -21.17 -9.64 -3.50
N LYS A 262 -20.74 -10.16 -4.66
CA LYS A 262 -20.28 -11.56 -4.79
C LYS A 262 -18.97 -11.86 -4.06
N ARG A 263 -18.06 -10.87 -3.90
CA ARG A 263 -16.77 -11.04 -3.18
C ARG A 263 -16.92 -11.56 -1.76
N GLN A 264 -18.03 -11.29 -1.10
CA GLN A 264 -18.27 -11.74 0.28
C GLN A 264 -18.52 -13.25 0.36
N TRP A 265 -18.79 -13.92 -0.78
CA TRP A 265 -19.26 -15.30 -0.88
C TRP A 265 -18.36 -16.19 -1.76
N GLY A 266 -17.15 -15.76 -2.08
CA GLY A 266 -16.17 -16.57 -2.78
C GLY A 266 -15.77 -17.83 -1.99
N GLU A 267 -15.11 -18.78 -2.63
CA GLU A 267 -14.55 -19.98 -1.99
C GLU A 267 -13.70 -19.61 -0.76
N VAL A 268 -13.76 -20.43 0.28
CA VAL A 268 -12.89 -20.28 1.45
C VAL A 268 -11.49 -20.77 1.09
N ILE A 269 -10.51 -19.92 1.26
CA ILE A 269 -9.10 -20.18 0.89
C ILE A 269 -8.18 -20.31 2.09
N ARG A 270 -8.64 -19.90 3.27
CA ARG A 270 -7.90 -20.00 4.53
C ARG A 270 -8.87 -20.08 5.69
N LEU A 271 -8.59 -20.98 6.64
CA LEU A 271 -9.24 -21.10 7.93
C LEU A 271 -8.21 -20.89 9.05
N GLU A 272 -8.47 -19.95 9.94
CA GLU A 272 -7.70 -19.73 11.16
C GLU A 272 -8.51 -20.22 12.36
N VAL A 273 -7.90 -21.03 13.21
CA VAL A 273 -8.49 -21.58 14.43
C VAL A 273 -7.49 -21.49 15.57
N GLU A 274 -7.96 -21.48 16.79
CA GLU A 274 -7.07 -21.66 17.95
C GLU A 274 -6.39 -23.03 17.92
N ASP A 275 -5.16 -23.12 18.40
CA ASP A 275 -4.38 -24.36 18.43
C ASP A 275 -4.99 -25.41 19.38
N LYS A 276 -5.81 -25.00 20.34
CA LYS A 276 -6.54 -25.85 21.30
C LYS A 276 -7.98 -26.17 20.88
N MET A 277 -8.41 -25.83 19.67
CA MET A 277 -9.79 -26.08 19.21
C MET A 277 -10.18 -27.56 19.30
N ASP A 278 -11.41 -27.82 19.79
CA ASP A 278 -11.97 -29.18 19.85
C ASP A 278 -11.98 -29.84 18.48
N PRO A 279 -11.41 -31.04 18.31
CA PRO A 279 -11.35 -31.72 17.02
C PRO A 279 -12.70 -31.93 16.32
N ARG A 280 -13.78 -32.13 17.08
CA ARG A 280 -15.14 -32.30 16.54
C ARG A 280 -15.64 -31.01 15.90
N LEU A 281 -15.38 -29.88 16.54
CA LEU A 281 -15.71 -28.56 16.02
C LEU A 281 -14.89 -28.27 14.77
N LEU A 282 -13.59 -28.56 14.79
CA LEU A 282 -12.72 -28.41 13.63
C LEU A 282 -13.17 -29.25 12.43
N ASP A 283 -13.61 -30.49 12.65
CA ASP A 283 -14.07 -31.37 11.58
C ASP A 283 -15.37 -30.86 10.92
N ILE A 284 -16.27 -30.25 11.70
CA ILE A 284 -17.45 -29.57 11.15
C ILE A 284 -17.00 -28.39 10.26
N LEU A 285 -16.10 -27.52 10.75
CA LEU A 285 -15.62 -26.36 9.98
C LEU A 285 -14.90 -26.78 8.70
N LYS A 286 -14.07 -27.84 8.73
CA LYS A 286 -13.41 -28.39 7.54
C LYS A 286 -14.41 -28.85 6.48
N MET A 287 -15.43 -29.59 6.91
CA MET A 287 -16.44 -30.12 6.02
C MET A 287 -17.27 -29.01 5.37
N GLU A 288 -17.75 -28.07 6.17
CA GLU A 288 -18.61 -26.98 5.70
C GLU A 288 -17.86 -25.96 4.82
N PHE A 289 -16.61 -25.65 5.14
CA PHE A 289 -15.79 -24.75 4.34
C PHE A 289 -14.99 -25.41 3.23
N GLN A 290 -15.02 -26.75 3.15
CA GLN A 290 -14.27 -27.54 2.15
C GLN A 290 -12.78 -27.23 2.13
N VAL A 291 -12.18 -26.99 3.31
CA VAL A 291 -10.75 -26.67 3.48
C VAL A 291 -9.96 -27.88 3.95
N HIS A 292 -8.70 -27.96 3.52
CA HIS A 292 -7.82 -29.08 3.79
C HIS A 292 -6.53 -28.62 4.47
N GLY A 293 -5.72 -29.55 4.99
CA GLY A 293 -4.58 -29.35 5.85
C GLY A 293 -3.73 -28.11 5.61
N ASP A 294 -3.33 -27.86 4.36
CA ASP A 294 -2.48 -26.71 3.99
C ASP A 294 -3.18 -25.35 4.08
N ASP A 295 -4.51 -25.34 4.17
CA ASP A 295 -5.33 -24.12 4.25
C ASP A 295 -5.71 -23.75 5.69
N ILE A 296 -5.35 -24.59 6.67
CA ILE A 296 -5.75 -24.45 8.08
C ILE A 296 -4.55 -23.96 8.90
N PHE A 297 -4.75 -22.85 9.61
CA PHE A 297 -3.75 -22.26 10.49
C PHE A 297 -4.18 -22.41 11.95
N PHE A 298 -3.38 -23.16 12.70
CA PHE A 298 -3.53 -23.30 14.15
C PHE A 298 -2.77 -22.18 14.84
N ILE A 299 -3.49 -21.37 15.59
CA ILE A 299 -3.00 -20.09 16.12
C ILE A 299 -2.88 -20.18 17.65
N ASN A 300 -1.66 -19.96 18.15
CA ASN A 300 -1.40 -19.83 19.57
C ASN A 300 -1.50 -18.35 19.98
N GLY A 301 -2.72 -17.87 20.21
CA GLY A 301 -3.02 -16.50 20.58
C GLY A 301 -4.29 -15.97 19.88
N PRO A 302 -4.53 -14.64 19.96
CA PRO A 302 -5.72 -14.06 19.36
C PRO A 302 -5.69 -14.13 17.84
N LEU A 303 -6.80 -14.52 17.23
CA LEU A 303 -6.93 -14.49 15.77
C LEU A 303 -6.93 -13.04 15.27
N ASP A 304 -6.42 -12.81 14.04
CA ASP A 304 -6.40 -11.48 13.42
C ASP A 304 -5.63 -10.42 14.22
N LEU A 305 -4.33 -10.36 14.04
CA LEU A 305 -3.44 -9.40 14.71
C LEU A 305 -3.64 -7.94 14.26
N THR A 306 -4.53 -7.67 13.32
CA THR A 306 -4.85 -6.27 12.94
C THR A 306 -5.44 -5.48 14.10
N MET A 307 -6.00 -6.15 15.11
CA MET A 307 -6.48 -5.53 16.34
C MET A 307 -5.39 -4.75 17.10
N LEU A 308 -4.12 -5.10 16.92
CA LEU A 308 -2.99 -4.40 17.56
C LEU A 308 -2.94 -2.92 17.16
N MET A 309 -3.50 -2.51 16.01
CA MET A 309 -3.65 -1.09 15.66
C MET A 309 -4.62 -0.36 16.59
N LYS A 310 -5.60 -1.06 17.18
CA LYS A 310 -6.48 -0.46 18.20
C LYS A 310 -5.75 -0.32 19.54
N VAL A 311 -4.91 -1.30 19.89
CA VAL A 311 -4.03 -1.21 21.07
C VAL A 311 -3.02 -0.07 20.91
N TYR A 312 -2.45 0.13 19.71
CA TYR A 312 -1.57 1.26 19.37
C TYR A 312 -2.25 2.62 19.63
N GLY A 313 -3.57 2.70 19.42
CA GLY A 313 -4.38 3.91 19.63
C GLY A 313 -4.70 4.24 21.08
N ILE A 314 -4.33 3.42 22.06
CA ILE A 314 -4.59 3.69 23.47
C ILE A 314 -3.75 4.89 23.93
N ASP A 315 -4.39 5.80 24.66
CA ASP A 315 -3.77 7.01 25.19
C ASP A 315 -2.82 6.70 26.38
N GLY A 316 -1.87 7.60 26.62
CA GLY A 316 -0.94 7.50 27.76
C GLY A 316 0.34 6.71 27.49
N TYR A 317 0.58 6.29 26.25
CA TYR A 317 1.75 5.48 25.84
C TYR A 317 2.62 6.16 24.77
N ASP A 318 2.54 7.48 24.60
CA ASP A 318 3.23 8.21 23.55
C ASP A 318 4.76 8.12 23.66
N GLN A 319 5.30 7.91 24.86
CA GLN A 319 6.74 7.68 25.09
C GLN A 319 7.25 6.36 24.47
N PHE A 320 6.36 5.45 24.08
CA PHE A 320 6.68 4.18 23.41
C PHE A 320 6.38 4.21 21.90
N LYS A 321 6.06 5.38 21.35
CA LYS A 321 5.78 5.61 19.92
C LYS A 321 6.85 6.51 19.32
N GLU A 322 7.07 6.39 18.02
CA GLU A 322 7.85 7.38 17.28
C GLU A 322 7.12 8.74 17.27
N PRO A 323 7.84 9.83 17.41
CA PRO A 323 7.26 11.17 17.25
C PRO A 323 6.67 11.31 15.84
N LYS A 324 5.43 11.77 15.75
CA LYS A 324 4.78 12.00 14.46
C LYS A 324 5.52 13.11 13.71
N TYR A 325 6.07 12.76 12.54
CA TYR A 325 6.66 13.75 11.65
C TYR A 325 5.57 14.63 11.04
N LYS A 326 5.78 15.94 11.08
CA LYS A 326 4.95 16.91 10.39
C LYS A 326 5.64 17.32 9.10
N PRO A 327 5.06 17.02 7.92
CA PRO A 327 5.64 17.40 6.64
C PRO A 327 6.03 18.88 6.59
N ALA A 328 7.23 19.17 6.14
CA ALA A 328 7.77 20.52 6.08
C ALA A 328 7.13 21.32 4.93
N ALA A 329 6.96 22.61 5.11
CA ALA A 329 6.48 23.49 4.05
C ALA A 329 7.49 23.54 2.89
N VAL A 330 6.99 23.50 1.65
CA VAL A 330 7.83 23.58 0.45
C VAL A 330 8.39 24.98 0.27
N PRO A 331 9.73 25.18 0.23
CA PRO A 331 10.34 26.51 0.20
C PRO A 331 9.83 27.40 -0.94
N ALA A 332 9.68 26.87 -2.14
CA ALA A 332 9.21 27.61 -3.32
C ALA A 332 7.82 28.24 -3.13
N PHE A 333 6.94 27.63 -2.31
CA PHE A 333 5.59 28.11 -2.06
C PHE A 333 5.43 28.87 -0.72
N GLN A 334 6.51 29.20 -0.05
CA GLN A 334 6.48 30.01 1.18
C GLN A 334 6.47 31.53 0.92
N ASN A 335 6.59 31.96 -0.32
CA ASN A 335 6.48 33.35 -0.74
C ASN A 335 5.01 33.76 -0.91
N ASP A 336 4.76 35.06 -1.16
CA ASP A 336 3.41 35.59 -1.35
C ASP A 336 2.94 35.51 -2.83
N LYS A 337 3.67 34.81 -3.70
CA LYS A 337 3.33 34.58 -5.10
C LYS A 337 2.24 33.54 -5.24
N ASP A 338 1.40 33.67 -6.26
CA ASP A 338 0.46 32.62 -6.61
C ASP A 338 1.20 31.38 -7.18
N ILE A 339 0.53 30.23 -7.15
CA ILE A 339 1.17 28.98 -7.55
C ILE A 339 1.58 28.97 -9.01
N PHE A 340 0.80 29.59 -9.90
CA PHE A 340 1.09 29.65 -11.33
C PHE A 340 2.31 30.52 -11.61
N GLN A 341 2.48 31.61 -10.85
CA GLN A 341 3.65 32.44 -10.94
C GLN A 341 4.93 31.68 -10.55
N VAL A 342 4.87 30.92 -9.45
CA VAL A 342 6.01 30.11 -8.99
C VAL A 342 6.40 29.08 -10.06
N ILE A 343 5.43 28.38 -10.65
CA ILE A 343 5.69 27.37 -11.68
C ILE A 343 6.25 28.01 -12.97
N ARG A 344 5.86 29.23 -13.32
CA ARG A 344 6.44 29.97 -14.47
C ARG A 344 7.92 30.34 -14.27
N GLU A 345 8.35 30.53 -13.04
CA GLU A 345 9.75 30.86 -12.72
C GLU A 345 10.68 29.65 -12.82
N GLY A 346 10.15 28.43 -12.85
CA GLY A 346 10.87 27.18 -13.03
C GLY A 346 10.13 25.99 -12.46
N ASP A 347 10.57 24.82 -12.87
CA ASP A 347 10.02 23.57 -12.37
C ASP A 347 10.22 23.45 -10.84
N VAL A 348 9.24 22.83 -10.16
CA VAL A 348 9.28 22.64 -8.70
C VAL A 348 9.18 21.17 -8.37
N PHE A 349 10.18 20.66 -7.68
CA PHE A 349 10.25 19.29 -7.18
C PHE A 349 9.59 19.16 -5.81
N LEU A 350 8.86 18.07 -5.62
CA LEU A 350 8.23 17.68 -4.36
C LEU A 350 8.69 16.29 -3.94
N HIS A 351 9.04 16.13 -2.67
CA HIS A 351 9.42 14.85 -2.08
C HIS A 351 8.60 14.58 -0.81
N HIS A 352 7.50 13.83 -0.98
CA HIS A 352 6.63 13.43 0.13
C HIS A 352 7.19 12.19 0.85
N PRO A 353 6.88 12.00 2.15
CA PRO A 353 6.14 12.85 3.08
C PRO A 353 6.99 13.95 3.72
N TYR A 354 8.26 14.08 3.33
CA TYR A 354 9.21 15.04 3.92
C TYR A 354 8.75 16.47 3.68
N MET A 355 8.29 16.73 2.46
CA MET A 355 7.61 17.98 2.09
C MET A 355 6.10 17.81 2.09
N SER A 356 5.37 18.89 2.47
CA SER A 356 3.90 18.90 2.52
C SER A 356 3.27 18.63 1.14
N PHE A 357 2.15 17.93 1.14
CA PHE A 357 1.29 17.73 -0.02
C PHE A 357 0.38 18.94 -0.31
N ASP A 358 0.33 19.93 0.60
CA ASP A 358 -0.51 21.11 0.46
C ASP A 358 -0.36 21.85 -0.86
N PRO A 359 0.83 22.01 -1.47
CA PRO A 359 0.96 22.64 -2.79
C PRO A 359 0.15 21.93 -3.88
N VAL A 360 0.06 20.59 -3.86
CA VAL A 360 -0.74 19.83 -4.84
C VAL A 360 -2.23 20.10 -4.65
N VAL A 361 -2.68 20.11 -3.40
CA VAL A 361 -4.08 20.49 -3.08
C VAL A 361 -4.36 21.92 -3.48
N ASN A 362 -3.44 22.85 -3.16
CA ASN A 362 -3.59 24.27 -3.46
C ASN A 362 -3.57 24.56 -4.97
N PHE A 363 -2.82 23.79 -5.75
CA PHE A 363 -2.82 23.90 -7.20
C PHE A 363 -4.21 23.72 -7.78
N VAL A 364 -4.93 22.67 -7.39
CA VAL A 364 -6.30 22.44 -7.83
C VAL A 364 -7.27 23.45 -7.22
N ARG A 365 -7.08 23.82 -5.94
CA ARG A 365 -7.94 24.79 -5.24
C ARG A 365 -7.84 26.20 -5.80
N GLN A 366 -6.64 26.67 -6.14
CA GLN A 366 -6.44 27.97 -6.77
C GLN A 366 -6.98 27.93 -8.21
N ALA A 367 -6.71 26.86 -8.96
CA ALA A 367 -7.25 26.67 -10.29
C ALA A 367 -8.80 26.72 -10.30
N ALA A 368 -9.45 26.17 -9.28
CA ALA A 368 -10.90 26.18 -9.17
C ALA A 368 -11.49 27.62 -9.03
N LYS A 369 -10.74 28.51 -8.40
CA LYS A 369 -11.19 29.89 -8.09
C LYS A 369 -10.71 30.92 -9.09
N ASP A 370 -9.61 30.69 -9.79
CA ASP A 370 -8.99 31.63 -10.70
C ASP A 370 -9.84 31.83 -11.96
N PRO A 371 -10.32 33.06 -12.27
CA PRO A 371 -11.17 33.33 -13.41
C PRO A 371 -10.50 33.06 -14.76
N ASP A 372 -9.15 33.09 -14.82
CA ASP A 372 -8.40 32.83 -16.05
C ASP A 372 -8.18 31.35 -16.33
N VAL A 373 -8.45 30.46 -15.36
CA VAL A 373 -8.42 29.02 -15.60
C VAL A 373 -9.64 28.58 -16.39
N LEU A 374 -9.40 27.95 -17.53
CA LEU A 374 -10.39 27.48 -18.49
C LEU A 374 -10.78 26.03 -18.27
N ALA A 375 -9.78 25.17 -17.97
CA ALA A 375 -9.99 23.74 -17.81
C ALA A 375 -9.07 23.13 -16.76
N ILE A 376 -9.57 22.09 -16.08
CA ILE A 376 -8.80 21.23 -15.19
C ILE A 376 -9.04 19.78 -15.61
N LYS A 377 -7.97 19.02 -15.83
CA LYS A 377 -8.05 17.58 -16.13
C LYS A 377 -7.18 16.81 -15.14
N GLN A 378 -7.72 15.75 -14.54
CA GLN A 378 -7.00 14.99 -13.50
C GLN A 378 -7.34 13.50 -13.53
N THR A 379 -6.33 12.66 -13.24
CA THR A 379 -6.52 11.22 -13.00
C THR A 379 -6.61 10.95 -11.49
N LEU A 380 -7.55 10.10 -11.08
CA LEU A 380 -7.74 9.67 -9.70
C LEU A 380 -7.76 8.15 -9.63
N TYR A 381 -6.97 7.57 -8.74
CA TYR A 381 -6.87 6.13 -8.53
C TYR A 381 -7.36 5.72 -7.14
N ARG A 382 -6.73 6.23 -6.10
CA ARG A 382 -7.12 6.06 -4.69
C ARG A 382 -7.21 7.42 -4.04
N VAL A 383 -8.36 7.73 -3.47
CA VAL A 383 -8.65 9.05 -2.91
C VAL A 383 -9.04 8.90 -1.44
N SER A 384 -8.69 9.87 -0.61
CA SER A 384 -9.07 9.89 0.81
C SER A 384 -10.58 10.08 1.00
N GLY A 385 -11.12 9.64 2.15
CA GLY A 385 -12.55 9.71 2.45
C GLY A 385 -13.13 11.14 2.46
N ASN A 386 -12.33 12.16 2.80
CA ASN A 386 -12.68 13.59 2.74
C ASN A 386 -11.65 14.33 1.89
N SER A 387 -11.57 14.00 0.61
CA SER A 387 -10.55 14.55 -0.27
C SER A 387 -10.73 16.03 -0.56
N PRO A 388 -9.77 16.89 -0.20
CA PRO A 388 -9.80 18.30 -0.56
C PRO A 388 -9.65 18.54 -2.08
N ILE A 389 -9.06 17.58 -2.80
CA ILE A 389 -8.94 17.62 -4.26
C ILE A 389 -10.29 17.39 -4.92
N ILE A 390 -11.07 16.39 -4.48
CA ILE A 390 -12.42 16.14 -4.97
C ILE A 390 -13.31 17.39 -4.76
N ALA A 391 -13.25 17.98 -3.56
CA ALA A 391 -14.00 19.21 -3.27
C ALA A 391 -13.59 20.37 -4.19
N ALA A 392 -12.30 20.53 -4.46
CA ALA A 392 -11.80 21.57 -5.36
C ALA A 392 -12.22 21.35 -6.82
N LEU A 393 -12.22 20.11 -7.31
CA LEU A 393 -12.66 19.76 -8.66
C LEU A 393 -14.17 20.01 -8.83
N ALA A 394 -14.99 19.63 -7.84
CA ALA A 394 -16.42 19.92 -7.84
C ALA A 394 -16.68 21.45 -7.87
N GLN A 395 -16.00 22.21 -7.00
CA GLN A 395 -16.08 23.67 -6.98
C GLN A 395 -15.67 24.30 -8.33
N ALA A 396 -14.65 23.74 -9.00
CA ALA A 396 -14.22 24.24 -10.31
C ALA A 396 -15.33 24.09 -11.37
N ALA A 397 -16.02 22.96 -11.40
CA ALA A 397 -17.14 22.71 -12.31
C ALA A 397 -18.33 23.64 -12.00
N GLU A 398 -18.68 23.81 -10.72
CA GLU A 398 -19.70 24.75 -10.27
C GLU A 398 -19.38 26.21 -10.64
N ASN A 399 -18.07 26.55 -10.68
CA ASN A 399 -17.60 27.86 -11.16
C ASN A 399 -17.53 27.97 -12.70
N GLY A 400 -18.10 27.02 -13.43
CA GLY A 400 -18.25 27.05 -14.90
C GLY A 400 -16.99 26.63 -15.67
N LYS A 401 -15.97 26.03 -15.03
CA LYS A 401 -14.76 25.53 -15.71
C LYS A 401 -15.00 24.17 -16.35
N GLN A 402 -14.27 23.89 -17.43
CA GLN A 402 -14.25 22.55 -18.04
C GLN A 402 -13.43 21.61 -17.14
N VAL A 403 -14.11 20.73 -16.42
CA VAL A 403 -13.46 19.78 -15.52
C VAL A 403 -13.63 18.36 -16.03
N SER A 404 -12.53 17.69 -16.37
CA SER A 404 -12.53 16.28 -16.81
C SER A 404 -11.75 15.45 -15.81
N VAL A 405 -12.38 14.45 -15.22
CA VAL A 405 -11.76 13.62 -14.18
C VAL A 405 -11.87 12.16 -14.58
N LEU A 406 -10.72 11.50 -14.70
CA LEU A 406 -10.71 10.05 -14.80
C LEU A 406 -10.70 9.45 -13.40
N VAL A 407 -11.71 8.67 -13.07
CA VAL A 407 -11.81 7.93 -11.80
C VAL A 407 -11.66 6.46 -12.11
N GLU A 408 -10.58 5.83 -11.62
CA GLU A 408 -10.34 4.40 -11.80
C GLU A 408 -11.23 3.58 -10.88
N LEU A 409 -12.34 3.06 -11.39
CA LEU A 409 -13.32 2.29 -10.61
C LEU A 409 -12.79 0.93 -10.16
N LYS A 410 -11.80 0.35 -10.86
CA LYS A 410 -11.23 -0.97 -10.58
C LYS A 410 -10.02 -0.90 -9.63
N ALA A 411 -9.88 0.20 -8.86
CA ALA A 411 -8.88 0.31 -7.80
C ALA A 411 -9.25 -0.64 -6.66
N ARG A 412 -8.55 -1.79 -6.58
CA ARG A 412 -8.88 -2.91 -5.68
C ARG A 412 -9.04 -2.46 -4.22
N PHE A 413 -10.16 -2.83 -3.60
CA PHE A 413 -10.62 -2.48 -2.26
C PHE A 413 -11.00 -1.00 -2.04
N ASP A 414 -10.89 -0.16 -3.08
CA ASP A 414 -11.35 1.23 -3.08
C ASP A 414 -12.52 1.46 -4.04
N GLU A 415 -13.05 0.40 -4.65
CA GLU A 415 -14.09 0.48 -5.68
C GLU A 415 -15.33 1.21 -5.18
N GLU A 416 -15.83 0.89 -3.98
CA GLU A 416 -17.02 1.53 -3.39
C GLU A 416 -16.81 3.04 -3.19
N ASN A 417 -15.68 3.42 -2.64
CA ASN A 417 -15.32 4.84 -2.46
C ASN A 417 -15.24 5.57 -3.79
N ASN A 418 -14.57 4.96 -4.78
CA ASN A 418 -14.38 5.59 -6.07
C ASN A 418 -15.71 5.77 -6.82
N ILE A 419 -16.66 4.83 -6.67
CA ILE A 419 -18.03 4.97 -7.19
C ILE A 419 -18.75 6.17 -6.55
N VAL A 420 -18.64 6.34 -5.24
CA VAL A 420 -19.26 7.49 -4.53
C VAL A 420 -18.69 8.81 -5.04
N TRP A 421 -17.36 8.91 -5.19
CA TRP A 421 -16.70 10.11 -5.69
C TRP A 421 -17.03 10.41 -7.13
N ALA A 422 -17.08 9.38 -8.00
CA ALA A 422 -17.47 9.54 -9.38
C ALA A 422 -18.86 10.17 -9.50
N LYS A 423 -19.85 9.64 -8.79
CA LYS A 423 -21.22 10.18 -8.76
C LYS A 423 -21.31 11.61 -8.21
N MET A 424 -20.49 11.92 -7.18
CA MET A 424 -20.43 13.26 -6.63
C MET A 424 -19.87 14.28 -7.64
N LEU A 425 -18.81 13.92 -8.34
CA LEU A 425 -18.20 14.77 -9.38
C LEU A 425 -19.14 14.99 -10.56
N GLU A 426 -19.85 13.95 -11.02
CA GLU A 426 -20.88 14.09 -12.07
C GLU A 426 -21.99 15.05 -11.65
N LYS A 427 -22.49 14.91 -10.43
CA LYS A 427 -23.55 15.79 -9.89
C LYS A 427 -23.09 17.24 -9.81
N ALA A 428 -21.80 17.51 -9.60
CA ALA A 428 -21.20 18.85 -9.60
C ALA A 428 -20.99 19.42 -11.02
N GLY A 429 -21.21 18.62 -12.07
CA GLY A 429 -21.02 19.03 -13.48
C GLY A 429 -19.67 18.69 -14.07
N CYS A 430 -18.85 17.84 -13.40
CA CYS A 430 -17.61 17.34 -13.98
C CYS A 430 -17.89 16.29 -15.08
N HIS A 431 -17.09 16.29 -16.12
CA HIS A 431 -17.03 15.18 -17.07
C HIS A 431 -16.20 14.04 -16.46
N VAL A 432 -16.87 12.99 -16.02
CA VAL A 432 -16.22 11.83 -15.38
C VAL A 432 -15.98 10.72 -16.40
N ILE A 433 -14.76 10.20 -16.41
CA ILE A 433 -14.31 9.09 -17.26
C ILE A 433 -14.04 7.89 -16.35
N TYR A 434 -14.66 6.73 -16.62
CA TYR A 434 -14.56 5.53 -15.78
C TYR A 434 -13.42 4.58 -16.15
N GLY A 435 -12.42 5.07 -16.87
CA GLY A 435 -11.26 4.30 -17.35
C GLY A 435 -11.44 3.79 -18.77
N LEU A 436 -10.48 3.00 -19.22
CA LEU A 436 -10.49 2.35 -20.54
C LEU A 436 -10.83 0.87 -20.38
N VAL A 437 -11.61 0.33 -21.33
CA VAL A 437 -11.90 -1.10 -21.38
C VAL A 437 -10.60 -1.90 -21.54
N GLY A 438 -10.45 -2.98 -20.78
CA GLY A 438 -9.26 -3.84 -20.80
C GLY A 438 -8.00 -3.26 -20.14
N LEU A 439 -7.96 -1.97 -19.81
CA LEU A 439 -6.82 -1.31 -19.17
C LEU A 439 -7.22 -0.71 -17.80
N LYS A 440 -6.23 -0.61 -16.91
CA LYS A 440 -6.38 0.17 -15.67
C LYS A 440 -5.55 1.43 -15.77
N THR A 441 -6.12 2.58 -15.42
CA THR A 441 -5.38 3.84 -15.39
C THR A 441 -4.69 4.00 -14.04
N HIS A 442 -3.36 4.03 -14.07
CA HIS A 442 -2.55 4.18 -12.87
C HIS A 442 -1.62 5.40 -12.91
N SER A 443 -1.64 6.16 -14.00
CA SER A 443 -0.90 7.43 -14.13
C SER A 443 -1.39 8.49 -13.14
N LYS A 444 -0.49 9.37 -12.71
CA LYS A 444 -0.79 10.50 -11.82
C LYS A 444 -0.40 11.78 -12.53
N ILE A 445 -1.41 12.42 -13.10
CA ILE A 445 -1.27 13.63 -13.88
C ILE A 445 -2.43 14.58 -13.62
N THR A 446 -2.10 15.86 -13.44
CA THR A 446 -3.06 16.96 -13.39
C THR A 446 -2.64 18.00 -14.42
N LEU A 447 -3.56 18.44 -15.26
CA LEU A 447 -3.40 19.49 -16.24
C LEU A 447 -4.35 20.63 -15.92
N VAL A 448 -3.81 21.85 -15.77
CA VAL A 448 -4.57 23.10 -15.68
C VAL A 448 -4.28 23.93 -16.93
N VAL A 449 -5.33 24.35 -17.61
CA VAL A 449 -5.25 25.21 -18.79
C VAL A 449 -5.70 26.61 -18.40
N ARG A 450 -4.79 27.57 -18.47
CA ARG A 450 -4.98 28.94 -18.01
C ARG A 450 -4.78 29.95 -19.16
N ARG A 451 -5.59 31.00 -19.20
CA ARG A 451 -5.38 32.14 -20.05
C ARG A 451 -4.32 33.04 -19.42
N GLU A 452 -3.30 33.39 -20.21
CA GLU A 452 -2.24 34.32 -19.82
C GLU A 452 -2.24 35.51 -20.80
N GLU A 453 -1.50 36.56 -20.49
CA GLU A 453 -1.38 37.74 -21.37
C GLU A 453 -0.91 37.37 -22.80
N ASN A 454 -0.05 36.39 -22.92
CA ASN A 454 0.56 35.92 -24.16
C ASN A 454 -0.13 34.69 -24.78
N GLY A 455 -1.34 34.35 -24.34
CA GLY A 455 -2.11 33.23 -24.86
C GLY A 455 -2.48 32.19 -23.80
N ILE A 456 -2.70 30.95 -24.22
CA ILE A 456 -3.06 29.85 -23.34
C ILE A 456 -1.80 29.14 -22.87
N ARG A 457 -1.68 28.96 -21.56
CA ARG A 457 -0.58 28.20 -20.94
C ARG A 457 -1.10 26.95 -20.23
N ARG A 458 -0.35 25.87 -20.31
CA ARG A 458 -0.62 24.61 -19.65
C ARG A 458 0.30 24.44 -18.46
N TYR A 459 -0.28 24.16 -17.29
CA TYR A 459 0.44 23.86 -16.05
C TYR A 459 0.19 22.40 -15.75
N VAL A 460 1.24 21.63 -15.52
CA VAL A 460 1.18 20.19 -15.34
C VAL A 460 1.79 19.81 -14.00
N HIS A 461 1.12 18.95 -13.26
CA HIS A 461 1.70 18.20 -12.16
C HIS A 461 1.79 16.73 -12.54
N LEU A 462 2.99 16.17 -12.42
CA LEU A 462 3.30 14.76 -12.66
C LEU A 462 3.86 14.16 -11.37
N ALA A 463 3.42 12.95 -11.00
CA ALA A 463 3.85 12.33 -9.77
C ALA A 463 4.01 10.81 -9.86
N THR A 464 4.80 10.26 -8.94
CA THR A 464 4.91 8.82 -8.71
C THR A 464 3.77 8.28 -7.84
N GLY A 465 3.22 9.12 -6.95
CA GLY A 465 2.23 8.81 -5.95
C GLY A 465 0.81 9.29 -6.26
N ASN A 466 -0.17 8.66 -5.62
CA ASN A 466 -1.58 8.98 -5.78
C ASN A 466 -1.94 10.37 -5.24
N TYR A 467 -2.99 10.96 -5.80
CA TYR A 467 -3.62 12.20 -5.29
C TYR A 467 -4.45 11.93 -4.03
N ASN A 468 -3.76 11.56 -2.95
CA ASN A 468 -4.36 11.20 -1.67
C ASN A 468 -3.57 11.86 -0.53
N ASP A 469 -4.15 12.89 0.08
CA ASP A 469 -3.54 13.69 1.14
C ASP A 469 -3.26 12.92 2.43
N SER A 470 -3.95 11.82 2.66
CA SER A 470 -3.74 10.95 3.82
C SER A 470 -2.52 10.05 3.61
N THR A 471 -2.44 9.36 2.47
CA THR A 471 -1.29 8.49 2.16
C THR A 471 -0.01 9.27 1.85
N ALA A 472 -0.12 10.51 1.34
CA ALA A 472 1.02 11.41 1.13
C ALA A 472 1.80 11.78 2.41
N LYS A 473 1.25 11.48 3.60
CA LYS A 473 1.94 11.64 4.89
C LYS A 473 2.70 10.37 5.32
N LEU A 474 2.50 9.26 4.62
CA LEU A 474 3.02 7.94 4.98
C LEU A 474 3.87 7.29 3.88
N TYR A 475 3.65 7.66 2.61
CA TYR A 475 4.32 7.09 1.45
C TYR A 475 5.38 8.05 0.94
N THR A 476 6.57 7.51 0.60
CA THR A 476 7.58 8.32 -0.07
C THR A 476 7.25 8.39 -1.55
N ASP A 477 6.99 9.59 -2.02
CA ASP A 477 6.67 9.85 -3.43
C ASP A 477 7.32 11.15 -3.92
N CYS A 478 7.57 11.19 -5.22
CA CYS A 478 8.12 12.35 -5.89
C CYS A 478 7.11 12.93 -6.88
N GLY A 479 7.16 14.24 -7.06
CA GLY A 479 6.35 14.94 -8.06
C GLY A 479 7.05 16.20 -8.57
N ILE A 480 6.64 16.65 -9.74
CA ILE A 480 7.09 17.93 -10.31
C ILE A 480 5.90 18.76 -10.76
N PHE A 481 6.01 20.08 -10.58
CA PHE A 481 5.22 21.05 -11.29
C PHE A 481 6.05 21.62 -12.44
N THR A 482 5.44 21.72 -13.61
CA THR A 482 6.07 22.32 -14.80
C THR A 482 5.03 23.08 -15.63
N CYS A 483 5.48 24.06 -16.38
CA CYS A 483 4.70 24.70 -17.44
C CYS A 483 5.42 24.66 -18.80
N ASP A 484 6.38 23.74 -18.95
CA ASP A 484 7.01 23.47 -20.25
C ASP A 484 5.96 23.01 -21.25
N GLU A 485 5.93 23.64 -22.43
CA GLU A 485 4.90 23.42 -23.44
C GLU A 485 4.87 21.96 -23.93
N ARG A 486 6.03 21.32 -24.03
CA ARG A 486 6.17 19.92 -24.48
C ARG A 486 5.49 18.94 -23.52
N PHE A 487 5.58 19.18 -22.20
CA PHE A 487 4.84 18.42 -21.20
C PHE A 487 3.35 18.75 -21.24
N GLY A 488 2.99 20.01 -21.48
CA GLY A 488 1.60 20.45 -21.62
C GLY A 488 0.89 19.85 -22.83
N GLU A 489 1.57 19.74 -23.97
CA GLU A 489 1.06 19.07 -25.18
C GLU A 489 0.86 17.57 -24.92
N ASP A 490 1.85 16.90 -24.36
CA ASP A 490 1.78 15.49 -24.02
C ASP A 490 0.65 15.21 -22.99
N ALA A 491 0.52 16.05 -21.96
CA ALA A 491 -0.58 15.95 -20.99
C ALA A 491 -1.94 16.08 -21.68
N THR A 492 -2.09 17.00 -22.63
CA THR A 492 -3.30 17.14 -23.41
C THR A 492 -3.58 15.87 -24.23
N ALA A 493 -2.56 15.31 -24.86
CA ALA A 493 -2.66 14.06 -25.64
C ALA A 493 -3.04 12.87 -24.76
N VAL A 494 -2.48 12.77 -23.53
CA VAL A 494 -2.86 11.73 -22.55
C VAL A 494 -4.36 11.79 -22.24
N PHE A 495 -4.89 12.95 -21.91
CA PHE A 495 -6.32 13.08 -21.61
C PHE A 495 -7.20 12.83 -22.82
N ASN A 496 -6.79 13.22 -24.02
CA ASN A 496 -7.52 12.89 -25.25
C ASN A 496 -7.50 11.37 -25.55
N MET A 497 -6.40 10.69 -25.25
CA MET A 497 -6.33 9.22 -25.32
C MET A 497 -7.28 8.57 -24.31
N LEU A 498 -7.32 9.09 -23.07
CA LEU A 498 -8.15 8.53 -22.01
C LEU A 498 -9.65 8.78 -22.21
N SER A 499 -10.05 9.87 -22.88
CA SER A 499 -11.45 10.28 -23.01
C SER A 499 -12.05 10.06 -24.40
N GLY A 500 -11.25 10.00 -25.46
CA GLY A 500 -11.73 10.06 -26.82
C GLY A 500 -11.20 9.00 -27.77
N TYR A 501 -10.57 7.92 -27.28
CA TYR A 501 -9.94 6.87 -28.08
C TYR A 501 -8.93 7.41 -29.11
N SER A 502 -8.29 8.56 -28.79
CA SER A 502 -7.23 9.11 -29.60
C SER A 502 -5.95 8.27 -29.42
N GLU A 503 -5.30 7.93 -30.49
CA GLU A 503 -4.02 7.20 -30.48
C GLU A 503 -2.87 8.12 -30.89
N PRO A 504 -2.16 8.74 -29.92
CA PRO A 504 -1.01 9.59 -30.24
C PRO A 504 0.08 8.78 -30.95
N LYS A 505 0.59 9.31 -32.06
CA LYS A 505 1.64 8.64 -32.83
C LYS A 505 3.06 8.88 -32.28
N ARG A 506 3.23 9.90 -31.46
CA ARG A 506 4.50 10.28 -30.82
C ARG A 506 4.24 11.06 -29.53
N TRP A 507 5.24 11.09 -28.68
CA TRP A 507 5.29 11.86 -27.45
C TRP A 507 6.50 12.78 -27.49
N ASN A 508 6.40 13.98 -26.93
CA ASN A 508 7.51 14.92 -26.83
C ASN A 508 8.47 14.54 -25.71
N ARG A 509 7.91 14.27 -24.52
CA ARG A 509 8.64 13.98 -23.29
C ARG A 509 8.14 12.75 -22.55
N LEU A 510 6.84 12.52 -22.50
CA LEU A 510 6.27 11.43 -21.75
C LEU A 510 6.57 10.07 -22.39
N ILE A 511 6.81 9.08 -21.56
CA ILE A 511 6.91 7.67 -21.92
C ILE A 511 5.66 6.98 -21.38
N VAL A 512 4.77 6.55 -22.24
CA VAL A 512 3.45 6.06 -21.87
C VAL A 512 3.35 4.55 -22.09
N ALA A 513 2.82 3.82 -21.13
CA ALA A 513 2.41 2.42 -21.28
C ALA A 513 0.92 2.37 -21.71
N PRO A 514 0.50 1.25 -22.36
CA PRO A 514 1.25 0.00 -22.54
C PRO A 514 2.14 -0.07 -23.81
N ILE A 515 2.07 0.86 -24.74
CA ILE A 515 2.62 0.65 -26.09
C ILE A 515 4.14 0.91 -26.15
N TRP A 516 4.64 1.98 -25.52
CA TRP A 516 6.02 2.45 -25.75
C TRP A 516 6.98 2.22 -24.58
N MET A 517 6.46 2.07 -23.36
CA MET A 517 7.28 2.17 -22.16
C MET A 517 8.29 1.04 -22.01
N LYS A 518 7.88 -0.21 -22.23
CA LYS A 518 8.76 -1.38 -22.13
C LYS A 518 9.92 -1.29 -23.10
N ASP A 519 9.62 -1.08 -24.37
CA ASP A 519 10.63 -0.97 -25.44
C ASP A 519 11.61 0.19 -25.18
N ARG A 520 11.12 1.29 -24.62
CA ARG A 520 11.97 2.43 -24.27
C ARG A 520 12.95 2.09 -23.16
N PHE A 521 12.49 1.42 -22.09
CA PHE A 521 13.39 0.97 -21.02
C PHE A 521 14.40 -0.06 -21.51
N VAL A 522 13.98 -1.04 -22.30
CA VAL A 522 14.89 -2.03 -22.89
C VAL A 522 15.99 -1.35 -23.71
N LYS A 523 15.63 -0.36 -24.56
CA LYS A 523 16.60 0.40 -25.36
C LYS A 523 17.56 1.21 -24.49
N MET A 524 17.11 1.81 -23.40
CA MET A 524 17.99 2.55 -22.48
C MET A 524 18.96 1.61 -21.77
N ILE A 525 18.51 0.43 -21.33
CA ILE A 525 19.37 -0.60 -20.74
C ILE A 525 20.40 -1.12 -21.74
N GLU A 526 19.98 -1.39 -23.00
CA GLU A 526 20.89 -1.80 -24.08
C GLU A 526 21.94 -0.73 -24.38
N ARG A 527 21.55 0.53 -24.38
CA ARG A 527 22.48 1.64 -24.60
C ARG A 527 23.58 1.67 -23.54
N GLU A 528 23.26 1.46 -22.26
CA GLU A 528 24.27 1.33 -21.21
C GLU A 528 25.21 0.14 -21.46
N ALA A 529 24.68 -1.01 -21.91
CA ALA A 529 25.51 -2.16 -22.27
C ALA A 529 26.47 -1.84 -23.43
N GLU A 530 26.04 -1.08 -24.42
CA GLU A 530 26.92 -0.64 -25.54
C GLU A 530 27.99 0.37 -25.09
N HIS A 531 27.67 1.27 -24.11
CA HIS A 531 28.67 2.14 -23.49
C HIS A 531 29.73 1.32 -22.75
N ALA A 532 29.31 0.35 -21.91
CA ALA A 532 30.23 -0.54 -21.20
C ALA A 532 31.16 -1.34 -22.14
N LYS A 533 30.64 -1.87 -23.25
CA LYS A 533 31.44 -2.59 -24.25
C LYS A 533 32.51 -1.72 -24.93
N ARG A 534 32.26 -0.41 -25.00
CA ARG A 534 33.26 0.55 -25.53
C ARG A 534 34.26 1.01 -24.50
N GLY A 535 34.14 0.52 -23.22
CA GLY A 535 34.96 0.97 -22.11
C GLY A 535 34.58 2.35 -21.58
N GLU A 536 33.40 2.84 -21.91
CA GLU A 536 32.83 4.08 -21.39
C GLU A 536 32.14 3.83 -20.02
N GLU A 537 31.97 4.87 -19.24
CA GLU A 537 31.23 4.77 -17.97
C GLU A 537 29.75 4.42 -18.23
N ALA A 538 29.31 3.33 -17.61
CA ALA A 538 27.94 2.84 -17.72
C ALA A 538 27.39 2.47 -16.35
N HIS A 539 26.23 3.03 -16.01
CA HIS A 539 25.60 2.80 -14.72
C HIS A 539 24.07 2.93 -14.83
N ILE A 540 23.38 1.97 -14.25
CA ILE A 540 21.93 2.00 -14.07
C ILE A 540 21.64 2.03 -12.57
N ALA A 541 20.86 3.02 -12.12
CA ALA A 541 20.29 3.00 -10.78
C ALA A 541 18.76 3.11 -10.89
N ALA A 542 18.04 2.24 -10.18
CA ALA A 542 16.58 2.25 -10.24
C ALA A 542 15.94 1.98 -8.88
N LYS A 543 14.95 2.80 -8.55
CA LYS A 543 14.10 2.63 -7.38
C LYS A 543 12.67 2.35 -7.85
N MET A 544 12.05 1.31 -7.26
CA MET A 544 10.66 0.92 -7.57
C MET A 544 10.08 0.00 -6.48
N ASN A 545 8.79 -0.29 -6.58
CA ASN A 545 8.17 -1.23 -5.63
C ASN A 545 8.40 -2.68 -6.00
N SER A 546 8.40 -3.02 -7.30
CA SER A 546 8.50 -4.41 -7.76
C SER A 546 9.21 -4.53 -9.10
N LEU A 547 10.03 -5.56 -9.24
CA LEU A 547 10.75 -5.95 -10.44
C LEU A 547 10.39 -7.40 -10.79
N CYS A 548 9.53 -7.60 -11.80
CA CYS A 548 9.02 -8.93 -12.18
C CYS A 548 8.91 -9.13 -13.70
N ASP A 549 9.16 -8.10 -14.52
CA ASP A 549 9.07 -8.25 -15.97
C ASP A 549 10.27 -9.07 -16.48
N PRO A 550 10.04 -10.24 -17.12
CA PRO A 550 11.13 -11.13 -17.52
C PRO A 550 12.03 -10.52 -18.60
N GLU A 551 11.48 -9.70 -19.50
CA GLU A 551 12.26 -9.07 -20.57
C GLU A 551 13.17 -7.96 -20.03
N ILE A 552 12.67 -7.15 -19.09
CA ILE A 552 13.50 -6.15 -18.39
C ILE A 552 14.60 -6.84 -17.57
N ILE A 553 14.26 -7.91 -16.83
CA ILE A 553 15.26 -8.65 -16.04
C ILE A 553 16.34 -9.25 -16.95
N ALA A 554 15.94 -9.86 -18.06
CA ALA A 554 16.90 -10.41 -19.04
C ALA A 554 17.79 -9.32 -19.66
N ALA A 555 17.24 -8.14 -19.93
CA ALA A 555 18.02 -6.99 -20.40
C ALA A 555 19.03 -6.50 -19.36
N LEU A 556 18.64 -6.47 -18.06
CA LEU A 556 19.54 -6.13 -16.95
C LEU A 556 20.66 -7.16 -16.80
N TYR A 557 20.37 -8.45 -16.94
CA TYR A 557 21.39 -9.50 -16.96
C TYR A 557 22.37 -9.33 -18.12
N TYR A 558 21.87 -9.06 -19.31
CA TYR A 558 22.72 -8.74 -20.46
C TYR A 558 23.60 -7.52 -20.20
N ALA A 559 23.05 -6.44 -19.68
CA ALA A 559 23.83 -5.24 -19.35
C ALA A 559 24.92 -5.53 -18.30
N SER A 560 24.58 -6.27 -17.24
CA SER A 560 25.53 -6.69 -16.20
C SER A 560 26.65 -7.56 -16.80
N SER A 561 26.32 -8.52 -17.69
CA SER A 561 27.34 -9.36 -18.35
C SER A 561 28.28 -8.55 -19.25
N CYS A 562 27.86 -7.37 -19.73
CA CYS A 562 28.69 -6.42 -20.48
C CYS A 562 29.53 -5.49 -19.58
N GLY A 563 29.40 -5.59 -18.24
CA GLY A 563 30.16 -4.78 -17.29
C GLY A 563 29.42 -3.54 -16.75
N VAL A 564 28.14 -3.36 -17.06
CA VAL A 564 27.34 -2.25 -16.48
C VAL A 564 27.15 -2.45 -14.99
N ARG A 565 27.47 -1.45 -14.19
CA ARG A 565 27.08 -1.41 -12.77
C ARG A 565 25.58 -1.16 -12.66
N ILE A 566 24.89 -1.96 -11.85
CA ILE A 566 23.42 -1.86 -11.67
C ILE A 566 23.09 -1.86 -10.18
N ASP A 567 22.56 -0.76 -9.70
CA ASP A 567 22.14 -0.58 -8.31
C ASP A 567 20.62 -0.45 -8.24
N LEU A 568 19.94 -1.39 -7.58
CA LEU A 568 18.48 -1.45 -7.51
C LEU A 568 17.98 -1.32 -6.09
N LEU A 569 17.01 -0.42 -5.87
CA LEU A 569 16.26 -0.30 -4.63
C LEU A 569 14.84 -0.81 -4.86
N ILE A 570 14.58 -2.06 -4.47
CA ILE A 570 13.30 -2.73 -4.67
C ILE A 570 12.64 -2.96 -3.32
N ARG A 571 11.57 -2.23 -3.04
CA ARG A 571 10.89 -2.34 -1.73
C ARG A 571 10.29 -3.72 -1.50
N GLY A 572 9.56 -4.25 -2.47
CA GLY A 572 8.74 -5.46 -2.34
C GLY A 572 9.27 -6.63 -3.14
N ILE A 573 8.57 -6.99 -4.19
CA ILE A 573 8.84 -8.16 -5.01
C ILE A 573 10.04 -7.93 -5.92
N CYS A 574 11.00 -8.86 -5.89
CA CYS A 574 12.13 -8.90 -6.82
C CYS A 574 12.26 -10.32 -7.36
N CYS A 575 11.98 -10.49 -8.65
CA CYS A 575 12.14 -11.78 -9.34
C CYS A 575 13.55 -11.99 -9.91
N LEU A 576 14.44 -11.00 -9.81
CA LEU A 576 15.83 -11.06 -10.24
C LEU A 576 16.69 -11.76 -9.19
N LYS A 577 17.64 -12.58 -9.63
CA LYS A 577 18.70 -13.17 -8.80
C LYS A 577 20.00 -12.41 -8.96
N VAL A 578 20.70 -12.17 -7.84
CA VAL A 578 22.03 -11.54 -7.81
C VAL A 578 23.13 -12.57 -7.67
N GLY A 579 24.36 -12.22 -8.07
CA GLY A 579 25.55 -13.01 -7.85
C GLY A 579 25.63 -14.30 -8.70
N ILE A 580 24.92 -14.36 -9.83
CA ILE A 580 25.08 -15.45 -10.80
C ILE A 580 26.35 -15.17 -11.61
N PRO A 581 27.36 -16.08 -11.59
CA PRO A 581 28.63 -15.89 -12.27
C PRO A 581 28.48 -15.58 -13.76
N GLY A 582 29.13 -14.52 -14.22
CA GLY A 582 29.09 -14.04 -15.61
C GLY A 582 27.76 -13.41 -16.04
N ILE A 583 26.76 -13.30 -15.15
CA ILE A 583 25.42 -12.82 -15.47
C ILE A 583 25.01 -11.62 -14.59
N SER A 584 24.99 -11.78 -13.27
CA SER A 584 24.47 -10.75 -12.36
C SER A 584 25.45 -10.33 -11.25
N GLU A 585 26.74 -10.46 -11.51
CA GLU A 585 27.80 -10.08 -10.55
C GLU A 585 27.85 -8.57 -10.33
N ASN A 586 27.46 -7.79 -11.32
CA ASN A 586 27.44 -6.32 -11.25
C ASN A 586 26.08 -5.76 -10.81
N ILE A 587 25.13 -6.61 -10.39
CA ILE A 587 23.81 -6.20 -9.93
C ILE A 587 23.74 -6.25 -8.40
N HIS A 588 23.42 -5.13 -7.79
CA HIS A 588 23.23 -5.00 -6.35
C HIS A 588 21.78 -4.61 -6.07
N VAL A 589 21.11 -5.38 -5.22
CA VAL A 589 19.71 -5.14 -4.85
C VAL A 589 19.60 -4.88 -3.37
N ARG A 590 18.91 -3.80 -3.00
CA ARG A 590 18.55 -3.50 -1.62
C ARG A 590 17.05 -3.21 -1.48
N SER A 591 16.57 -3.32 -0.25
CA SER A 591 15.20 -3.01 0.14
C SER A 591 15.22 -2.21 1.43
N ILE A 592 14.45 -1.13 1.48
CA ILE A 592 14.28 -0.32 2.70
C ILE A 592 12.85 -0.53 3.22
N VAL A 593 12.75 -0.89 4.49
CA VAL A 593 11.51 -0.92 5.25
C VAL A 593 11.70 -0.03 6.47
N GLY A 594 10.95 1.05 6.56
CA GLY A 594 11.13 2.07 7.60
C GLY A 594 9.83 2.71 8.04
N ASN A 595 9.91 3.91 8.60
CA ASN A 595 8.77 4.66 9.14
C ASN A 595 7.77 5.05 8.06
N PHE A 596 8.27 5.28 6.83
CA PHE A 596 7.48 5.60 5.66
C PHE A 596 7.60 4.46 4.64
N LEU A 597 6.53 4.27 3.87
CA LEU A 597 6.48 3.24 2.85
C LEU A 597 7.19 3.76 1.59
N GLU A 598 8.31 3.12 1.21
CA GLU A 598 9.01 3.45 -0.03
C GLU A 598 8.12 3.16 -1.24
N HIS A 599 7.78 4.21 -2.00
CA HIS A 599 6.79 4.10 -3.06
C HIS A 599 7.17 4.81 -4.36
N SER A 600 8.08 5.78 -4.32
CA SER A 600 8.54 6.49 -5.53
C SER A 600 9.20 5.56 -6.53
N ARG A 601 9.12 5.93 -7.80
CA ARG A 601 9.84 5.27 -8.90
C ARG A 601 10.75 6.29 -9.55
N ILE A 602 12.04 5.97 -9.54
CA ILE A 602 13.11 6.80 -10.09
C ILE A 602 14.04 5.88 -10.89
N PHE A 603 14.40 6.30 -12.09
CA PHE A 603 15.27 5.55 -12.99
C PHE A 603 16.40 6.47 -13.47
N TYR A 604 17.63 6.05 -13.28
CA TYR A 604 18.83 6.76 -13.67
C TYR A 604 19.65 5.93 -14.66
N PHE A 605 20.13 6.58 -15.69
CA PHE A 605 21.02 6.02 -16.70
C PHE A 605 22.21 6.98 -16.91
N ARG A 606 23.44 6.46 -16.85
CA ARG A 606 24.68 7.24 -17.02
C ARG A 606 24.85 7.80 -18.42
N ASN A 607 24.41 7.05 -19.44
CA ASN A 607 24.38 7.47 -20.83
C ASN A 607 25.71 8.08 -21.33
N GLY A 608 26.83 7.39 -21.08
CA GLY A 608 28.17 7.85 -21.49
C GLY A 608 28.58 9.21 -20.94
N GLY A 609 28.06 9.63 -19.78
CA GLY A 609 28.34 10.90 -19.14
C GLY A 609 27.28 11.99 -19.34
N SER A 610 26.19 11.68 -20.06
CA SER A 610 25.02 12.56 -20.21
C SER A 610 23.86 12.05 -19.37
N ASP A 611 23.94 12.23 -18.05
CA ASP A 611 23.04 11.66 -17.06
C ASP A 611 21.57 11.92 -17.37
N GLU A 612 20.81 10.84 -17.43
CA GLU A 612 19.36 10.88 -17.63
C GLU A 612 18.65 10.37 -16.37
N ILE A 613 17.67 11.15 -15.89
CA ILE A 613 16.81 10.79 -14.76
C ILE A 613 15.36 10.79 -15.22
N TYR A 614 14.64 9.74 -14.85
CA TYR A 614 13.21 9.61 -15.10
C TYR A 614 12.48 9.31 -13.79
N MET A 615 11.27 9.82 -13.67
CA MET A 615 10.32 9.48 -12.59
C MET A 615 8.99 9.03 -13.17
N GLY A 616 8.19 8.29 -12.42
CA GLY A 616 6.87 7.93 -12.92
C GLY A 616 6.06 7.00 -12.03
N SER A 617 4.97 6.53 -12.62
CA SER A 617 4.00 5.69 -11.90
C SER A 617 4.23 4.18 -12.06
N ALA A 618 5.07 3.75 -13.00
CA ALA A 618 5.27 2.36 -13.36
C ALA A 618 6.37 1.67 -12.55
N ASP A 619 6.07 0.47 -12.08
CA ASP A 619 7.07 -0.53 -11.71
C ASP A 619 7.46 -1.36 -12.95
N TRP A 620 8.62 -2.01 -12.94
CA TRP A 620 9.00 -2.96 -13.99
C TRP A 620 8.30 -4.32 -13.79
N MET A 621 7.00 -4.29 -14.02
CA MET A 621 6.10 -5.45 -13.93
C MET A 621 5.27 -5.59 -15.20
N PRO A 622 4.96 -6.83 -15.67
CA PRO A 622 4.14 -7.04 -16.88
C PRO A 622 2.81 -6.28 -16.80
N ARG A 623 2.12 -6.30 -15.66
CA ARG A 623 0.83 -5.58 -15.51
C ARG A 623 0.96 -4.06 -15.68
N ASN A 624 2.08 -3.44 -15.25
CA ASN A 624 2.31 -2.01 -15.41
C ASN A 624 2.69 -1.66 -16.87
N LEU A 625 3.54 -2.50 -17.48
CA LEU A 625 4.10 -2.22 -18.80
C LEU A 625 3.16 -2.61 -19.94
N ASP A 626 2.27 -3.61 -19.72
CA ASP A 626 1.46 -4.21 -20.80
C ASP A 626 -0.06 -4.02 -20.62
N ARG A 627 -0.55 -3.74 -19.39
CA ARG A 627 -2.00 -3.77 -19.05
C ARG A 627 -2.49 -2.56 -18.27
N ARG A 628 -1.68 -1.50 -18.20
CA ARG A 628 -2.03 -0.26 -17.50
C ARG A 628 -1.65 0.95 -18.34
N VAL A 629 -2.40 2.03 -18.12
CA VAL A 629 -1.93 3.34 -18.53
C VAL A 629 -1.04 3.88 -17.41
N GLU A 630 0.25 3.94 -17.69
CA GLU A 630 1.29 4.47 -16.81
C GLU A 630 2.03 5.60 -17.52
N ILE A 631 2.61 6.51 -16.76
CA ILE A 631 3.42 7.61 -17.27
C ILE A 631 4.77 7.59 -16.57
N VAL A 632 5.82 7.68 -17.37
CA VAL A 632 7.20 7.99 -16.95
C VAL A 632 7.63 9.26 -17.68
N PHE A 633 8.32 10.15 -17.01
CA PHE A 633 8.73 11.45 -17.53
C PHE A 633 10.18 11.76 -17.18
N PRO A 634 10.94 12.41 -18.09
CA PRO A 634 12.30 12.84 -17.80
C PRO A 634 12.31 14.04 -16.84
N VAL A 635 13.38 14.17 -16.10
CA VAL A 635 13.72 15.36 -15.32
C VAL A 635 14.78 16.14 -16.09
N GLU A 636 14.44 17.33 -16.55
CA GLU A 636 15.32 18.14 -17.40
C GLU A 636 16.00 19.30 -16.67
N ASP A 637 15.42 19.81 -15.58
CA ASP A 637 16.03 20.86 -14.74
C ASP A 637 17.22 20.28 -13.95
N GLU A 638 18.41 20.83 -14.17
CA GLU A 638 19.65 20.32 -13.57
C GLU A 638 19.63 20.41 -12.02
N ARG A 639 19.00 21.43 -11.45
CA ARG A 639 18.85 21.56 -9.98
C ARG A 639 18.02 20.43 -9.41
N ILE A 640 16.95 20.05 -10.12
CA ILE A 640 16.06 18.93 -9.71
C ILE A 640 16.78 17.60 -9.91
N LYS A 641 17.58 17.45 -10.99
CA LYS A 641 18.44 16.27 -11.17
C LYS A 641 19.39 16.08 -10.00
N GLU A 642 20.08 17.14 -9.57
CA GLU A 642 20.97 17.10 -8.41
C GLU A 642 20.23 16.68 -7.12
N GLU A 643 19.01 17.23 -6.89
CA GLU A 643 18.19 16.84 -5.73
C GLU A 643 17.79 15.36 -5.78
N ILE A 644 17.42 14.84 -6.92
CA ILE A 644 17.03 13.42 -7.08
C ILE A 644 18.25 12.50 -6.96
N MET A 645 19.40 12.91 -7.51
CA MET A 645 20.65 12.16 -7.30
C MET A 645 21.04 12.09 -5.83
N HIS A 646 20.85 13.19 -5.08
CA HIS A 646 21.04 13.19 -3.64
C HIS A 646 20.06 12.22 -2.93
N VAL A 647 18.78 12.17 -3.37
CA VAL A 647 17.82 11.19 -2.83
C VAL A 647 18.31 9.75 -3.07
N LEU A 648 18.70 9.41 -4.29
CA LEU A 648 19.21 8.08 -4.60
C LEU A 648 20.50 7.75 -3.83
N ASP A 649 21.48 8.67 -3.77
CA ASP A 649 22.73 8.47 -3.02
C ASP A 649 22.46 8.18 -1.55
N LEU A 650 21.61 8.96 -0.91
CA LEU A 650 21.31 8.81 0.51
C LEU A 650 20.58 7.47 0.79
N GLU A 651 19.64 7.08 -0.06
CA GLU A 651 18.96 5.79 0.03
C GLU A 651 19.91 4.61 -0.23
N PHE A 652 20.80 4.71 -1.21
CA PHE A 652 21.81 3.69 -1.46
C PHE A 652 22.88 3.59 -0.36
N ARG A 653 23.05 4.61 0.46
CA ARG A 653 23.94 4.63 1.64
C ARG A 653 23.25 4.25 2.94
N ASP A 654 21.90 4.11 2.96
CA ASP A 654 21.19 3.68 4.16
C ASP A 654 21.74 2.35 4.67
N ASN A 655 22.17 2.33 5.92
CA ASN A 655 22.69 1.15 6.59
C ASN A 655 21.91 0.81 7.89
N VAL A 656 20.87 1.57 8.19
CA VAL A 656 20.03 1.35 9.37
C VAL A 656 18.80 0.52 9.01
N LYS A 657 18.16 0.83 7.89
CA LYS A 657 16.91 0.20 7.44
C LYS A 657 17.08 -0.72 6.22
N ALA A 658 18.20 -0.61 5.52
CA ALA A 658 18.43 -1.38 4.32
C ALA A 658 18.68 -2.87 4.61
N HIS A 659 18.06 -3.71 3.77
CA HIS A 659 18.32 -5.12 3.64
C HIS A 659 18.94 -5.39 2.26
N ILE A 660 20.02 -6.14 2.21
CA ILE A 660 20.77 -6.45 0.98
C ILE A 660 20.40 -7.84 0.52
N LEU A 661 19.97 -7.97 -0.74
CA LEU A 661 19.72 -9.28 -1.35
C LEU A 661 21.04 -10.02 -1.56
N GLN A 662 21.10 -11.23 -1.05
CA GLN A 662 22.27 -12.12 -1.17
C GLN A 662 22.11 -13.11 -2.33
N PRO A 663 23.19 -13.70 -2.86
CA PRO A 663 23.12 -14.76 -3.87
C PRO A 663 22.28 -15.97 -3.42
N SER A 664 22.18 -16.21 -2.13
CA SER A 664 21.29 -17.23 -1.53
C SER A 664 19.80 -16.93 -1.72
N GLY A 665 19.46 -15.72 -2.17
CA GLY A 665 18.10 -15.21 -2.26
C GLY A 665 17.52 -14.73 -0.92
N LEU A 666 18.31 -14.67 0.14
CA LEU A 666 17.94 -14.09 1.43
C LEU A 666 18.24 -12.60 1.45
N TYR A 667 17.49 -11.87 2.25
CA TYR A 667 17.74 -10.46 2.52
C TYR A 667 18.36 -10.33 3.91
N GLU A 668 19.53 -9.71 3.96
CA GLU A 668 20.28 -9.51 5.21
C GLU A 668 20.40 -8.03 5.53
N LYS A 669 20.23 -7.66 6.82
CA LYS A 669 20.51 -6.29 7.28
C LYS A 669 21.97 -5.97 7.06
N GLN A 670 22.26 -4.76 6.58
CA GLN A 670 23.62 -4.32 6.34
C GLN A 670 24.42 -4.27 7.65
N ASP A 671 25.66 -4.76 7.62
CA ASP A 671 26.57 -4.62 8.76
C ASP A 671 26.98 -3.15 8.94
N LYS A 672 26.62 -2.61 10.08
CA LYS A 672 26.81 -1.19 10.43
C LYS A 672 27.91 -0.95 11.47
N ARG A 673 28.60 -2.01 11.92
CA ARG A 673 29.69 -1.90 12.91
C ARG A 673 30.85 -1.07 12.36
N GLY A 674 31.27 -0.05 13.11
CA GLY A 674 32.34 0.87 12.71
C GLY A 674 32.01 1.82 11.57
N LYS A 675 30.73 1.92 11.16
CA LYS A 675 30.25 2.85 10.11
C LYS A 675 29.40 3.96 10.71
N THR A 676 29.40 5.11 10.07
CA THR A 676 28.41 6.17 10.35
C THR A 676 27.00 5.64 10.06
N LEU A 677 26.09 5.79 11.02
CA LEU A 677 24.71 5.35 10.86
C LEU A 677 23.98 6.33 9.96
N ILE A 678 23.40 5.82 8.89
CA ILE A 678 22.58 6.56 7.94
C ILE A 678 21.20 5.92 7.88
N ASN A 679 20.19 6.67 8.32
CA ASN A 679 18.79 6.36 8.11
C ASN A 679 18.26 7.41 7.12
N SER A 680 18.11 7.04 5.86
CA SER A 680 17.76 7.95 4.77
C SER A 680 16.47 8.72 5.05
N GLN A 681 15.43 8.04 5.56
CA GLN A 681 14.14 8.67 5.85
C GLN A 681 14.25 9.74 6.94
N MET A 682 15.03 9.50 7.98
CA MET A 682 15.22 10.47 9.05
C MET A 682 16.08 11.67 8.60
N GLU A 683 17.09 11.43 7.75
CA GLU A 683 17.88 12.50 7.16
C GLU A 683 17.02 13.40 6.26
N PHE A 684 16.16 12.84 5.41
CA PHE A 684 15.23 13.64 4.60
C PHE A 684 14.25 14.45 5.46
N CYS A 685 13.77 13.91 6.59
CA CYS A 685 12.94 14.67 7.54
C CYS A 685 13.70 15.89 8.09
N ARG A 686 14.96 15.68 8.46
CA ARG A 686 15.83 16.74 8.98
C ARG A 686 16.09 17.82 7.93
N GLU A 687 16.54 17.41 6.75
CA GLU A 687 16.86 18.32 5.63
C GLU A 687 15.65 19.15 5.19
N ALA A 688 14.49 18.53 5.01
CA ALA A 688 13.26 19.22 4.62
C ALA A 688 12.86 20.26 5.67
N THR A 689 12.99 19.91 6.97
CA THR A 689 12.68 20.81 8.07
C THR A 689 13.65 22.00 8.11
N GLU A 690 14.95 21.77 7.91
CA GLU A 690 15.97 22.81 7.87
C GLU A 690 15.79 23.76 6.69
N ARG A 691 15.55 23.23 5.48
CA ARG A 691 15.27 24.01 4.27
C ARG A 691 14.02 24.91 4.45
N ALA A 692 12.94 24.36 5.03
CA ALA A 692 11.73 25.13 5.31
C ALA A 692 11.95 26.27 6.33
N ARG A 693 12.76 26.03 7.36
CA ARG A 693 13.13 27.04 8.36
C ARG A 693 13.99 28.15 7.75
N ALA A 694 14.96 27.79 6.92
CA ALA A 694 15.83 28.74 6.23
C ALA A 694 15.02 29.67 5.32
N ALA A 695 14.13 29.13 4.48
CA ALA A 695 13.25 29.91 3.61
C ALA A 695 12.34 30.86 4.40
N LYS A 696 11.81 30.41 5.53
CA LYS A 696 10.98 31.26 6.41
C LYS A 696 11.77 32.40 7.05
N LYS A 697 13.03 32.16 7.40
CA LYS A 697 13.94 33.21 7.95
C LYS A 697 14.24 34.24 6.88
N GLU A 698 14.64 33.83 5.69
CA GLU A 698 14.93 34.70 4.55
C GLU A 698 13.71 35.59 4.21
N LYS A 699 12.50 35.03 4.16
CA LYS A 699 11.26 35.79 3.95
C LYS A 699 11.07 36.89 5.03
N LYS A 700 11.35 36.56 6.31
CA LYS A 700 11.23 37.54 7.41
C LYS A 700 12.26 38.63 7.29
N GLU A 701 13.48 38.32 6.86
CA GLU A 701 14.54 39.28 6.66
C GLU A 701 14.24 40.22 5.50
N LYS A 702 13.77 39.70 4.37
CA LYS A 702 13.30 40.51 3.22
C LYS A 702 12.13 41.43 3.57
N LYS A 703 11.20 41.02 4.44
CA LYS A 703 10.10 41.87 4.92
C LYS A 703 10.54 42.97 5.90
N ARG A 704 11.76 42.89 6.46
CA ARG A 704 12.33 43.90 7.37
C ARG A 704 13.10 45.00 6.64
N VAL A 705 13.36 44.87 5.35
CA VAL A 705 14.00 45.92 4.55
C VAL A 705 12.96 47.01 4.32
N PHE A 706 13.10 48.12 5.01
CA PHE A 706 12.33 49.34 4.78
C PHE A 706 12.81 49.93 3.45
N VAL A 707 11.95 49.91 2.45
CA VAL A 707 12.17 50.66 1.22
C VAL A 707 11.54 52.05 1.46
N PRO A 708 12.31 53.12 1.59
CA PRO A 708 11.75 54.46 1.68
C PRO A 708 10.86 54.72 0.47
N ALA A 709 9.68 55.27 0.66
CA ALA A 709 8.89 55.78 -0.45
C ALA A 709 9.73 56.85 -1.20
N GLU A 710 9.73 56.83 -2.51
CA GLU A 710 10.30 57.93 -3.29
C GLU A 710 9.69 59.22 -2.81
N PRO A 711 10.51 60.28 -2.58
CA PRO A 711 9.94 61.57 -2.21
C PRO A 711 8.92 61.99 -3.24
N ALA A 712 7.74 62.34 -2.78
CA ALA A 712 6.76 62.97 -3.67
C ALA A 712 7.44 64.19 -4.34
N GLU A 713 7.49 64.21 -5.65
CA GLU A 713 7.92 65.41 -6.37
C GLU A 713 6.99 66.54 -5.94
N ASP A 714 7.54 67.48 -5.20
CA ASP A 714 6.87 68.72 -4.84
C ASP A 714 6.38 69.41 -6.12
N ILE A 715 5.13 69.36 -6.36
CA ILE A 715 4.51 70.23 -7.36
C ILE A 715 4.55 71.64 -6.77
N ILE A 716 5.67 72.33 -6.97
CA ILE A 716 5.73 73.79 -6.82
C ILE A 716 5.09 74.38 -8.09
N LYS A 717 3.91 74.89 -7.92
CA LYS A 717 3.43 76.05 -8.69
C LYS A 717 2.99 77.10 -7.78
#